data_68a9fccc990848a409a1b8e6495b0634
#
_entry.id   68a9fccc990848a409a1b8e6495b0634
#
_cell.length_a   1.000
_cell.length_b   1.000
_cell.length_c   1.000
_cell.angle_alpha   90.00
_cell.angle_beta   90.00
_cell.angle_gamma   90.00
#
_symmetry.space_group_name_H-M   'P 1'
#
loop_
_entity.id
_entity.type
_entity.pdbx_description
1 polymer ?
#
loop_
_entity_poly.entity_id
_entity_poly.type
_entity_poly.pdbx_seq_one_letter_code
_entity_poly.pdbx_strand_id
1 'polypeptide(L)'
;MLKNLVIVESPAKAQTIEKFLGKDYKVMSSYGHIRDLKSKEFSIDLETFSPEYVIPEDKSEIVKKLKSLAKEAETVWLASDEDREGEAISWHLYEVLALTPEKTKRIVFHEITKSAILNAIETPRQIDYNLVNAQQARRVLDRIVGFKLSPVLWKKIKPSLSAGRVQSVAVRLIVEREREIESFVPEGSYRVTGVFTVTTKSGTTETMRAELSTRFKTEEEAKAFLEKCRHANFTVADISKRPLKKSPAAPFTTSTLQQEAARKLGFTVSQTMLVAQNLYEAGHITYMRTDSVNLSSLCLSTSRDEIINTMGEEYLHTRQFHTTAKGAQEAHEAIRPTYIDKKSIEGNVQQRRLYELIWKRTIASQMSDAELEKTVVTIDIEGESMQFISSGQVVVFDGFLRVYRESHDEETEQDEDNNILPAVSVGDKLVYDNIVASEKFTQHQPRYTEASLVRKMEELGIGRPSTYAPTISTIQQREYVNKGEKKGEERKCITITLAGDVIKTQKKTEKYGAEKGKLLPTDIGTVVVDFLMAHFPEIMDYNFTAKVERDFDEIAEGKEEWKDSMHDFYDRFEPLVEETMQLKEKHKVGERLLGTDPKTGRQVFAKIGRYGPVIQIGTVDDEEKPLFAQMKKGQSLADITLEEALELFALPRELGDYKGEPVSVGISKFGPYVRYAKQYISIPEQFNPLDITLEQSVVLIDQRRLQDKKKHVKSFDEDSELEILNGIYGPYISYKGTNYKIPKSTTEPAELTFEQCMEIIEKQAKKPSSAKKKKNTKK
;
A
#
# COMPACT_ATOMS: atom_id res chain seq x y z
N MET A 1 -38.73 -31.05 -1.79
CA MET A 1 -38.79 -29.73 -2.47
C MET A 1 -37.99 -28.76 -1.64
N LEU A 2 -37.07 -28.01 -2.23
CA LEU A 2 -36.26 -27.01 -1.49
C LEU A 2 -37.10 -25.75 -1.29
N LYS A 3 -37.40 -25.37 -0.04
CA LYS A 3 -38.22 -24.17 0.21
C LYS A 3 -37.43 -22.90 -0.13
N ASN A 4 -36.26 -22.73 0.45
CA ASN A 4 -35.47 -21.49 0.32
C ASN A 4 -34.03 -21.78 -0.10
N LEU A 5 -33.56 -21.16 -1.15
CA LEU A 5 -32.17 -21.11 -1.56
C LEU A 5 -31.61 -19.72 -1.29
N VAL A 6 -30.61 -19.61 -0.42
CA VAL A 6 -29.88 -18.36 -0.16
C VAL A 6 -28.55 -18.39 -0.89
N ILE A 7 -28.25 -17.36 -1.67
CA ILE A 7 -27.00 -17.26 -2.44
C ILE A 7 -26.19 -16.06 -1.92
N VAL A 8 -24.95 -16.33 -1.48
CA VAL A 8 -23.96 -15.35 -0.98
C VAL A 8 -22.71 -15.39 -1.82
N GLU A 9 -21.78 -14.43 -1.64
CA GLU A 9 -20.56 -14.37 -2.46
C GLU A 9 -19.50 -15.37 -2.03
N SER A 10 -19.38 -15.68 -0.72
CA SER A 10 -18.26 -16.46 -0.20
C SER A 10 -18.71 -17.72 0.54
N PRO A 11 -17.89 -18.80 0.50
CA PRO A 11 -18.16 -20.00 1.28
C PRO A 11 -18.18 -19.77 2.79
N ALA A 12 -17.36 -18.86 3.30
CA ALA A 12 -17.30 -18.54 4.71
C ALA A 12 -18.62 -17.90 5.20
N LYS A 13 -19.15 -16.91 4.42
CA LYS A 13 -20.50 -16.34 4.66
C LYS A 13 -21.56 -17.43 4.65
N ALA A 14 -21.52 -18.33 3.65
CA ALA A 14 -22.50 -19.40 3.56
C ALA A 14 -22.53 -20.25 4.83
N GLN A 15 -21.37 -20.65 5.33
CA GLN A 15 -21.26 -21.45 6.57
C GLN A 15 -21.77 -20.70 7.81
N THR A 16 -21.52 -19.39 7.89
CA THR A 16 -21.94 -18.58 9.03
C THR A 16 -23.44 -18.37 9.02
N ILE A 17 -24.03 -18.00 7.87
CA ILE A 17 -25.45 -17.69 7.71
C ILE A 17 -26.32 -18.96 7.83
N GLU A 18 -25.87 -20.09 7.29
CA GLU A 18 -26.61 -21.36 7.35
C GLU A 18 -26.90 -21.79 8.80
N LYS A 19 -25.98 -21.51 9.74
CA LYS A 19 -26.17 -21.79 11.16
C LYS A 19 -27.34 -21.00 11.80
N PHE A 20 -27.68 -19.86 11.22
CA PHE A 20 -28.73 -18.98 11.76
C PHE A 20 -30.13 -19.25 11.20
N LEU A 21 -30.23 -19.76 9.96
CA LEU A 21 -31.47 -19.85 9.22
C LEU A 21 -32.28 -21.13 9.39
N GLY A 22 -31.67 -22.21 9.88
CA GLY A 22 -32.38 -23.47 10.12
C GLY A 22 -32.62 -24.31 8.85
N LYS A 23 -33.37 -25.42 9.00
CA LYS A 23 -33.45 -26.52 8.02
C LYS A 23 -34.25 -26.19 6.75
N ASP A 24 -35.08 -25.18 6.74
CA ASP A 24 -35.88 -24.75 5.58
C ASP A 24 -35.06 -23.94 4.57
N TYR A 25 -33.82 -23.61 4.91
CA TYR A 25 -32.92 -22.80 4.10
C TYR A 25 -31.67 -23.59 3.71
N LYS A 26 -31.30 -23.52 2.45
CA LYS A 26 -30.01 -23.99 1.93
C LYS A 26 -29.19 -22.83 1.50
N VAL A 27 -28.01 -22.66 2.11
CA VAL A 27 -27.12 -21.55 1.77
C VAL A 27 -26.01 -22.01 0.84
N MET A 28 -25.79 -21.27 -0.25
CA MET A 28 -24.79 -21.58 -1.27
C MET A 28 -23.95 -20.34 -1.58
N SER A 29 -22.70 -20.56 -1.97
CA SER A 29 -21.83 -19.49 -2.43
C SER A 29 -21.75 -19.45 -3.96
N SER A 30 -21.73 -18.25 -4.54
CA SER A 30 -21.40 -17.98 -5.94
C SER A 30 -19.89 -17.92 -6.20
N TYR A 31 -19.07 -17.87 -5.13
CA TYR A 31 -17.63 -17.60 -5.20
C TYR A 31 -17.30 -16.26 -5.88
N GLY A 32 -18.05 -15.21 -5.55
CA GLY A 32 -17.95 -13.88 -6.14
C GLY A 32 -18.73 -13.73 -7.44
N HIS A 33 -18.25 -12.88 -8.34
CA HIS A 33 -18.89 -12.66 -9.65
C HIS A 33 -18.96 -13.95 -10.48
N ILE A 34 -20.13 -14.22 -11.05
CA ILE A 34 -20.36 -15.37 -11.92
C ILE A 34 -20.34 -15.03 -13.40
N ARG A 35 -20.31 -13.74 -13.75
CA ARG A 35 -20.15 -13.25 -15.11
C ARG A 35 -19.23 -12.01 -15.11
N ASP A 36 -18.48 -11.83 -16.17
CA ASP A 36 -17.59 -10.68 -16.39
C ASP A 36 -17.47 -10.37 -17.87
N LEU A 37 -16.91 -9.20 -18.21
CA LEU A 37 -16.50 -8.84 -19.55
C LEU A 37 -15.40 -9.79 -20.04
N LYS A 38 -15.38 -10.13 -21.32
CA LYS A 38 -14.31 -10.97 -21.89
C LYS A 38 -12.95 -10.35 -21.64
N SER A 39 -11.99 -11.13 -21.16
CA SER A 39 -10.71 -10.60 -20.68
C SER A 39 -9.80 -10.02 -21.77
N LYS A 40 -9.96 -10.47 -23.03
CA LYS A 40 -9.11 -10.08 -24.17
C LYS A 40 -9.81 -9.23 -25.21
N GLU A 41 -11.12 -9.07 -25.11
CA GLU A 41 -11.95 -8.34 -26.03
C GLU A 41 -12.46 -7.06 -25.38
N PHE A 42 -12.81 -6.07 -26.17
CA PHE A 42 -13.33 -4.80 -25.67
C PHE A 42 -14.66 -5.02 -24.93
N SER A 43 -15.55 -5.84 -25.51
CA SER A 43 -16.81 -6.30 -24.91
C SER A 43 -17.77 -5.20 -24.49
N ILE A 44 -17.75 -4.07 -25.18
CA ILE A 44 -18.68 -2.94 -25.00
C ILE A 44 -19.11 -2.50 -26.38
N ASP A 45 -20.40 -2.36 -26.58
CA ASP A 45 -20.98 -1.72 -27.75
C ASP A 45 -20.82 -0.19 -27.62
N LEU A 46 -20.15 0.46 -28.57
CA LEU A 46 -19.83 1.89 -28.48
C LEU A 46 -21.00 2.83 -28.85
N GLU A 47 -22.08 2.31 -29.47
CA GLU A 47 -23.27 3.11 -29.77
C GLU A 47 -24.20 3.17 -28.55
N THR A 48 -24.30 2.09 -27.79
CA THR A 48 -25.22 1.96 -26.66
C THR A 48 -24.53 1.89 -25.31
N PHE A 49 -23.20 1.80 -25.26
CA PHE A 49 -22.37 1.51 -24.09
C PHE A 49 -22.75 0.23 -23.34
N SER A 50 -23.52 -0.64 -23.99
CA SER A 50 -23.97 -1.89 -23.38
C SER A 50 -22.83 -2.89 -23.28
N PRO A 51 -22.54 -3.43 -22.08
CA PRO A 51 -21.49 -4.41 -21.87
C PRO A 51 -21.92 -5.83 -22.26
N GLU A 52 -21.05 -6.58 -22.93
CA GLU A 52 -21.23 -8.00 -23.21
C GLU A 52 -20.63 -8.85 -22.08
N TYR A 53 -21.46 -9.41 -21.23
CA TYR A 53 -21.04 -10.27 -20.15
C TYR A 53 -21.01 -11.74 -20.57
N VAL A 54 -19.97 -12.46 -20.13
CA VAL A 54 -19.81 -13.90 -20.30
C VAL A 54 -19.59 -14.60 -18.96
N ILE A 55 -19.97 -15.87 -18.87
CA ILE A 55 -19.65 -16.71 -17.72
C ILE A 55 -18.23 -17.23 -17.90
N PRO A 56 -17.25 -16.90 -17.01
CA PRO A 56 -15.91 -17.45 -17.07
C PRO A 56 -15.92 -18.99 -16.98
N GLU A 57 -14.96 -19.66 -17.63
CA GLU A 57 -14.89 -21.13 -17.67
C GLU A 57 -14.85 -21.75 -16.26
N ASP A 58 -14.09 -21.13 -15.34
CA ASP A 58 -13.94 -21.56 -13.94
C ASP A 58 -15.21 -21.39 -13.11
N LYS A 59 -16.21 -20.65 -13.61
CA LYS A 59 -17.51 -20.46 -12.97
C LYS A 59 -18.61 -21.36 -13.51
N SER A 60 -18.37 -22.06 -14.62
CA SER A 60 -19.39 -22.85 -15.31
C SER A 60 -20.00 -23.94 -14.42
N GLU A 61 -19.20 -24.63 -13.60
CA GLU A 61 -19.67 -25.70 -12.71
C GLU A 61 -20.58 -25.17 -11.61
N ILE A 62 -20.17 -24.06 -10.93
CA ILE A 62 -20.99 -23.48 -9.87
C ILE A 62 -22.29 -22.89 -10.42
N VAL A 63 -22.26 -22.26 -11.60
CA VAL A 63 -23.45 -21.74 -12.27
C VAL A 63 -24.42 -22.89 -12.60
N LYS A 64 -23.95 -24.01 -13.13
CA LYS A 64 -24.80 -25.20 -13.39
C LYS A 64 -25.47 -25.70 -12.12
N LYS A 65 -24.71 -25.78 -11.01
CA LYS A 65 -25.22 -26.21 -9.71
C LYS A 65 -26.26 -25.24 -9.16
N LEU A 66 -25.99 -23.93 -9.22
CA LEU A 66 -26.93 -22.91 -8.76
C LEU A 66 -28.22 -22.91 -9.61
N LYS A 67 -28.12 -23.09 -10.95
CA LYS A 67 -29.29 -23.23 -11.84
C LYS A 67 -30.18 -24.41 -11.44
N SER A 68 -29.61 -25.58 -11.13
CA SER A 68 -30.38 -26.75 -10.69
C SER A 68 -31.10 -26.46 -9.38
N LEU A 69 -30.39 -25.94 -8.38
CA LEU A 69 -30.97 -25.62 -7.07
C LEU A 69 -32.02 -24.51 -7.16
N ALA A 70 -31.79 -23.49 -7.97
CA ALA A 70 -32.75 -22.39 -8.17
C ALA A 70 -34.06 -22.89 -8.82
N LYS A 71 -34.00 -23.87 -9.71
CA LYS A 71 -35.23 -24.50 -10.29
C LYS A 71 -36.03 -25.25 -9.24
N GLU A 72 -35.35 -25.96 -8.33
CA GLU A 72 -35.97 -26.78 -7.29
C GLU A 72 -36.53 -25.94 -6.11
N ALA A 73 -35.98 -24.76 -5.88
CA ALA A 73 -36.35 -23.88 -4.76
C ALA A 73 -37.68 -23.16 -5.04
N GLU A 74 -38.50 -22.99 -4.01
CA GLU A 74 -39.70 -22.15 -4.08
C GLU A 74 -39.34 -20.66 -4.10
N THR A 75 -38.35 -20.26 -3.23
CA THR A 75 -37.83 -18.89 -3.15
C THR A 75 -36.34 -18.86 -3.24
N VAL A 76 -35.77 -17.91 -3.99
CA VAL A 76 -34.35 -17.65 -4.08
C VAL A 76 -34.04 -16.30 -3.43
N TRP A 77 -33.15 -16.34 -2.45
CA TRP A 77 -32.70 -15.20 -1.68
C TRP A 77 -31.31 -14.78 -2.14
N LEU A 78 -31.17 -13.56 -2.66
CA LEU A 78 -29.90 -12.98 -3.04
C LEU A 78 -29.36 -12.16 -1.86
N ALA A 79 -28.27 -12.64 -1.27
CA ALA A 79 -27.73 -12.16 0.00
C ALA A 79 -26.27 -11.72 -0.13
N SER A 80 -25.95 -11.05 -1.24
CA SER A 80 -24.63 -10.40 -1.45
C SER A 80 -24.51 -9.12 -0.61
N ASP A 81 -23.26 -8.62 -0.50
CA ASP A 81 -22.95 -7.40 0.28
C ASP A 81 -23.79 -6.19 -0.17
N GLU A 82 -23.89 -5.21 0.69
CA GLU A 82 -24.70 -4.01 0.45
C GLU A 82 -23.90 -2.89 -0.25
N ASP A 83 -22.94 -3.24 -1.05
CA ASP A 83 -22.25 -2.28 -1.90
C ASP A 83 -22.65 -2.50 -3.39
N ARG A 84 -22.18 -1.60 -4.26
CA ARG A 84 -22.44 -1.67 -5.71
C ARG A 84 -21.98 -2.98 -6.33
N GLU A 85 -20.86 -3.55 -5.84
CA GLU A 85 -20.33 -4.83 -6.33
C GLU A 85 -21.23 -6.00 -5.92
N GLY A 86 -21.72 -6.01 -4.67
CA GLY A 86 -22.69 -7.01 -4.21
C GLY A 86 -24.02 -6.91 -4.95
N GLU A 87 -24.52 -5.69 -5.21
CA GLU A 87 -25.74 -5.51 -5.98
C GLU A 87 -25.61 -6.01 -7.41
N ALA A 88 -24.45 -5.75 -8.06
CA ALA A 88 -24.13 -6.29 -9.38
C ALA A 88 -24.03 -7.82 -9.39
N ILE A 89 -23.46 -8.42 -8.34
CA ILE A 89 -23.44 -9.89 -8.18
C ILE A 89 -24.86 -10.44 -8.11
N SER A 90 -25.74 -9.83 -7.31
CA SER A 90 -27.15 -10.21 -7.21
C SER A 90 -27.87 -10.08 -8.54
N TRP A 91 -27.67 -9.00 -9.28
CA TRP A 91 -28.24 -8.81 -10.61
C TRP A 91 -27.71 -9.84 -11.61
N HIS A 92 -26.41 -10.13 -11.62
CA HIS A 92 -25.84 -11.16 -12.47
C HIS A 92 -26.40 -12.55 -12.15
N LEU A 93 -26.63 -12.87 -10.89
CA LEU A 93 -27.29 -14.11 -10.47
C LEU A 93 -28.73 -14.15 -10.97
N TYR A 94 -29.49 -13.06 -10.81
CA TYR A 94 -30.86 -12.94 -11.26
C TYR A 94 -30.98 -13.26 -12.77
N GLU A 95 -30.15 -12.62 -13.59
CA GLU A 95 -30.11 -12.79 -15.03
C GLU A 95 -29.67 -14.23 -15.43
N VAL A 96 -28.53 -14.70 -14.92
CA VAL A 96 -27.95 -15.99 -15.30
C VAL A 96 -28.83 -17.16 -14.88
N LEU A 97 -29.47 -17.09 -13.72
CA LEU A 97 -30.33 -18.15 -13.21
C LEU A 97 -31.74 -18.04 -13.79
N ALA A 98 -32.06 -17.02 -14.61
CA ALA A 98 -33.38 -16.73 -15.18
C ALA A 98 -34.47 -16.71 -14.11
N LEU A 99 -34.22 -15.92 -13.04
CA LEU A 99 -35.16 -15.80 -11.94
C LEU A 99 -36.32 -14.87 -12.31
N THR A 100 -37.45 -15.01 -11.61
CA THR A 100 -38.60 -14.08 -11.75
C THR A 100 -38.76 -13.23 -10.48
N PRO A 101 -39.38 -12.05 -10.56
CA PRO A 101 -39.55 -11.17 -9.40
C PRO A 101 -40.30 -11.84 -8.24
N GLU A 102 -41.30 -12.68 -8.56
CA GLU A 102 -42.12 -13.37 -7.54
C GLU A 102 -41.33 -14.40 -6.76
N LYS A 103 -40.34 -15.02 -7.42
CA LYS A 103 -39.49 -16.06 -6.83
C LYS A 103 -38.25 -15.49 -6.14
N THR A 104 -37.92 -14.23 -6.39
CA THR A 104 -36.67 -13.63 -5.95
C THR A 104 -36.86 -12.65 -4.81
N LYS A 105 -36.03 -12.76 -3.80
CA LYS A 105 -35.90 -11.84 -2.66
C LYS A 105 -34.47 -11.35 -2.55
N ARG A 106 -34.26 -10.04 -2.43
CA ARG A 106 -32.97 -9.43 -2.13
C ARG A 106 -32.93 -9.06 -0.66
N ILE A 107 -31.90 -9.52 0.06
CA ILE A 107 -31.67 -9.14 1.45
C ILE A 107 -30.29 -8.52 1.60
N VAL A 108 -30.21 -7.51 2.45
CA VAL A 108 -28.99 -6.76 2.77
C VAL A 108 -28.81 -6.70 4.28
N PHE A 109 -27.55 -6.67 4.71
CA PHE A 109 -27.20 -6.61 6.13
C PHE A 109 -25.77 -6.05 6.28
N HIS A 110 -25.60 -5.19 7.29
CA HIS A 110 -24.29 -4.56 7.59
C HIS A 110 -23.41 -5.44 8.46
N GLU A 111 -23.98 -6.49 9.10
CA GLU A 111 -23.26 -7.41 9.96
C GLU A 111 -23.84 -8.83 9.84
N ILE A 112 -23.01 -9.84 10.06
CA ILE A 112 -23.43 -11.24 9.99
C ILE A 112 -23.70 -11.75 11.40
N THR A 113 -24.81 -11.27 11.99
CA THR A 113 -25.33 -11.74 13.26
C THR A 113 -26.67 -12.43 13.04
N LYS A 114 -27.09 -13.28 14.01
CA LYS A 114 -28.37 -13.97 13.90
C LYS A 114 -29.55 -12.99 13.80
N SER A 115 -29.54 -11.94 14.60
CA SER A 115 -30.59 -10.91 14.60
C SER A 115 -30.65 -10.16 13.27
N ALA A 116 -29.50 -9.70 12.74
CA ALA A 116 -29.44 -8.97 11.49
C ALA A 116 -29.92 -9.83 10.31
N ILE A 117 -29.52 -11.09 10.25
CA ILE A 117 -29.95 -12.02 9.19
C ILE A 117 -31.44 -12.32 9.27
N LEU A 118 -32.00 -12.55 10.45
CA LEU A 118 -33.43 -12.81 10.59
C LEU A 118 -34.25 -11.57 10.23
N ASN A 119 -33.85 -10.38 10.69
CA ASN A 119 -34.50 -9.13 10.31
C ASN A 119 -34.46 -8.89 8.79
N ALA A 120 -33.31 -9.19 8.14
CA ALA A 120 -33.19 -9.06 6.68
C ALA A 120 -34.15 -10.03 5.93
N ILE A 121 -34.37 -11.23 6.45
CA ILE A 121 -35.35 -12.17 5.89
C ILE A 121 -36.79 -11.66 6.04
N GLU A 122 -37.11 -10.94 7.13
CA GLU A 122 -38.44 -10.36 7.36
C GLU A 122 -38.70 -9.11 6.50
N THR A 123 -37.63 -8.41 6.09
CA THR A 123 -37.72 -7.14 5.33
C THR A 123 -36.96 -7.21 3.99
N PRO A 124 -37.32 -8.14 3.09
CA PRO A 124 -36.65 -8.24 1.79
C PRO A 124 -37.03 -7.07 0.88
N ARG A 125 -36.08 -6.72 0.00
CA ARG A 125 -36.33 -5.74 -1.07
C ARG A 125 -36.16 -6.36 -2.47
N GLN A 126 -36.29 -5.57 -3.49
CA GLN A 126 -35.92 -5.92 -4.85
C GLN A 126 -34.44 -5.49 -5.12
N ILE A 127 -33.91 -5.93 -6.25
CA ILE A 127 -32.61 -5.47 -6.73
C ILE A 127 -32.70 -3.97 -7.02
N ASP A 128 -31.72 -3.22 -6.54
CA ASP A 128 -31.57 -1.80 -6.79
C ASP A 128 -30.81 -1.59 -8.11
N TYR A 129 -31.54 -1.26 -9.17
CA TYR A 129 -30.96 -1.05 -10.49
C TYR A 129 -30.10 0.22 -10.57
N ASN A 130 -30.28 1.21 -9.71
CA ASN A 130 -29.41 2.38 -9.67
C ASN A 130 -28.00 2.00 -9.19
N LEU A 131 -27.91 1.19 -8.15
CA LEU A 131 -26.63 0.64 -7.70
C LEU A 131 -25.96 -0.26 -8.77
N VAL A 132 -26.75 -1.08 -9.46
CA VAL A 132 -26.27 -1.89 -10.60
C VAL A 132 -25.73 -1.00 -11.70
N ASN A 133 -26.46 0.06 -12.07
CA ASN A 133 -26.06 1.01 -13.11
C ASN A 133 -24.78 1.76 -12.73
N ALA A 134 -24.62 2.17 -11.48
CA ALA A 134 -23.39 2.80 -10.99
C ALA A 134 -22.18 1.88 -11.08
N GLN A 135 -22.36 0.59 -10.78
CA GLN A 135 -21.31 -0.42 -10.96
C GLN A 135 -20.99 -0.66 -12.44
N GLN A 136 -22.02 -0.76 -13.29
CA GLN A 136 -21.83 -0.90 -14.74
C GLN A 136 -21.11 0.32 -15.32
N ALA A 137 -21.54 1.55 -14.97
CA ALA A 137 -20.87 2.78 -15.40
C ALA A 137 -19.37 2.76 -15.08
N ARG A 138 -19.01 2.42 -13.85
CA ARG A 138 -17.61 2.25 -13.45
C ARG A 138 -16.92 1.18 -14.29
N ARG A 139 -17.53 0.02 -14.44
CA ARG A 139 -16.93 -1.11 -15.18
C ARG A 139 -16.68 -0.78 -16.64
N VAL A 140 -17.65 -0.11 -17.27
CA VAL A 140 -17.60 0.34 -18.67
C VAL A 140 -16.52 1.41 -18.84
N LEU A 141 -16.53 2.46 -18.01
CA LEU A 141 -15.56 3.54 -18.08
C LEU A 141 -14.12 3.03 -17.90
N ASP A 142 -13.87 2.23 -16.86
CA ASP A 142 -12.54 1.69 -16.60
C ASP A 142 -12.09 0.73 -17.73
N ARG A 143 -13.02 0.03 -18.38
CA ARG A 143 -12.75 -0.78 -19.58
C ARG A 143 -12.37 0.09 -20.77
N ILE A 144 -13.13 1.15 -21.06
CA ILE A 144 -12.85 2.09 -22.15
C ILE A 144 -11.45 2.69 -21.96
N VAL A 145 -11.19 3.30 -20.81
CA VAL A 145 -9.90 3.92 -20.53
C VAL A 145 -8.76 2.92 -20.65
N GLY A 146 -8.89 1.75 -20.01
CA GLY A 146 -7.83 0.74 -20.01
C GLY A 146 -7.53 0.17 -21.39
N PHE A 147 -8.55 -0.15 -22.19
CA PHE A 147 -8.39 -0.75 -23.52
C PHE A 147 -7.97 0.24 -24.59
N LYS A 148 -8.30 1.51 -24.44
CA LYS A 148 -7.89 2.56 -25.38
C LYS A 148 -6.49 3.10 -25.08
N LEU A 149 -6.17 3.41 -23.82
CA LEU A 149 -4.87 3.97 -23.46
C LEU A 149 -3.73 2.93 -23.47
N SER A 150 -3.98 1.68 -23.08
CA SER A 150 -2.90 0.69 -23.01
C SER A 150 -2.24 0.44 -24.37
N PRO A 151 -2.96 0.27 -25.51
CA PRO A 151 -2.36 0.18 -26.83
C PRO A 151 -1.58 1.43 -27.25
N VAL A 152 -2.01 2.63 -26.84
CA VAL A 152 -1.26 3.88 -27.07
C VAL A 152 0.10 3.80 -26.38
N LEU A 153 0.13 3.41 -25.10
CA LEU A 153 1.37 3.22 -24.34
C LEU A 153 2.27 2.15 -24.98
N TRP A 154 1.69 1.06 -25.52
CA TRP A 154 2.47 0.02 -26.18
C TRP A 154 3.14 0.52 -27.46
N LYS A 155 2.44 1.33 -28.23
CA LYS A 155 2.95 1.89 -29.47
C LYS A 155 3.98 2.99 -29.25
N LYS A 156 3.74 3.84 -28.24
CA LYS A 156 4.53 5.06 -28.03
C LYS A 156 5.70 4.88 -27.07
N ILE A 157 5.56 4.02 -26.08
CA ILE A 157 6.57 3.81 -25.03
C ILE A 157 7.12 2.38 -25.10
N LYS A 158 6.34 1.39 -24.60
CA LYS A 158 6.80 0.01 -24.45
C LYS A 158 5.62 -0.97 -24.38
N PRO A 159 5.71 -2.18 -24.98
CA PRO A 159 4.71 -3.22 -24.84
C PRO A 159 4.45 -3.61 -23.37
N SER A 160 3.24 -4.10 -23.09
CA SER A 160 2.78 -4.58 -21.78
C SER A 160 2.57 -3.51 -20.71
N LEU A 161 2.65 -2.23 -21.04
CA LEU A 161 2.22 -1.16 -20.14
C LEU A 161 0.69 -1.09 -20.11
N SER A 162 0.16 -0.49 -19.07
CA SER A 162 -1.29 -0.31 -18.94
C SER A 162 -1.60 1.00 -18.22
N ALA A 163 -2.65 1.64 -18.64
CA ALA A 163 -3.20 2.81 -17.97
C ALA A 163 -4.57 2.50 -17.38
N GLY A 164 -4.98 3.28 -16.42
CA GLY A 164 -6.29 3.25 -15.83
C GLY A 164 -6.53 4.52 -15.02
N ARG A 165 -7.75 4.99 -15.00
CA ARG A 165 -8.16 6.28 -14.43
C ARG A 165 -7.59 6.50 -13.01
N VAL A 166 -7.91 5.64 -12.06
CA VAL A 166 -7.47 5.80 -10.67
C VAL A 166 -5.99 5.46 -10.47
N GLN A 167 -5.51 4.39 -11.12
CA GLN A 167 -4.14 3.93 -10.95
C GLN A 167 -3.10 4.92 -11.50
N SER A 168 -3.36 5.53 -12.66
CA SER A 168 -2.41 6.47 -13.28
C SER A 168 -2.28 7.74 -12.44
N VAL A 169 -3.40 8.20 -11.88
CA VAL A 169 -3.44 9.35 -10.98
C VAL A 169 -2.76 9.04 -9.65
N ALA A 170 -2.89 7.82 -9.12
CA ALA A 170 -2.16 7.40 -7.93
C ALA A 170 -0.63 7.36 -8.15
N VAL A 171 -0.17 6.93 -9.33
CA VAL A 171 1.25 7.01 -9.72
C VAL A 171 1.70 8.46 -9.84
N ARG A 172 0.86 9.34 -10.42
CA ARG A 172 1.14 10.78 -10.53
C ARG A 172 1.42 11.41 -9.16
N LEU A 173 0.61 11.12 -8.14
CA LEU A 173 0.84 11.62 -6.77
C LEU A 173 2.25 11.27 -6.25
N ILE A 174 2.70 10.06 -6.52
CA ILE A 174 4.01 9.58 -6.07
C ILE A 174 5.14 10.25 -6.87
N VAL A 175 4.98 10.39 -8.19
CA VAL A 175 5.95 11.06 -9.07
C VAL A 175 6.08 12.54 -8.71
N GLU A 176 4.97 13.25 -8.52
CA GLU A 176 4.99 14.66 -8.12
C GLU A 176 5.68 14.85 -6.76
N ARG A 177 5.43 13.97 -5.80
CA ARG A 177 6.10 14.00 -4.50
C ARG A 177 7.62 13.78 -4.64
N GLU A 178 8.07 12.88 -5.50
CA GLU A 178 9.50 12.68 -5.74
C GLU A 178 10.13 13.93 -6.34
N ARG A 179 9.48 14.59 -7.30
CA ARG A 179 9.94 15.85 -7.90
C ARG A 179 9.98 17.01 -6.90
N GLU A 180 9.00 17.10 -6.01
CA GLU A 180 9.01 18.08 -4.91
C GLU A 180 10.25 17.86 -4.02
N ILE A 181 10.60 16.61 -3.72
CA ILE A 181 11.75 16.26 -2.91
C ILE A 181 13.07 16.57 -3.64
N GLU A 182 13.17 16.21 -4.92
CA GLU A 182 14.37 16.48 -5.74
C GLU A 182 14.64 17.97 -5.94
N SER A 183 13.59 18.79 -6.03
CA SER A 183 13.70 20.24 -6.17
C SER A 183 13.85 20.97 -4.85
N PHE A 184 13.70 20.28 -3.72
CA PHE A 184 13.73 20.90 -2.39
C PHE A 184 15.15 21.28 -2.00
N VAL A 185 15.33 22.55 -1.65
CA VAL A 185 16.59 23.08 -1.12
C VAL A 185 16.49 23.27 0.39
N PRO A 186 17.22 22.50 1.19
CA PRO A 186 17.19 22.64 2.65
C PRO A 186 17.78 23.98 3.08
N GLU A 187 17.07 24.71 3.91
CA GLU A 187 17.55 25.95 4.54
C GLU A 187 18.02 25.64 5.97
N GLY A 188 19.26 26.05 6.30
CA GLY A 188 19.86 25.92 7.61
C GLY A 188 19.42 27.03 8.56
N SER A 189 19.21 26.69 9.81
CA SER A 189 19.01 27.65 10.91
C SER A 189 19.48 27.06 12.22
N TYR A 190 19.84 27.93 13.20
CA TYR A 190 20.31 27.51 14.51
C TYR A 190 19.16 27.55 15.51
N ARG A 191 18.78 26.36 15.98
CA ARG A 191 17.85 26.16 17.10
C ARG A 191 18.63 26.22 18.40
N VAL A 192 18.23 27.07 19.33
CA VAL A 192 18.91 27.23 20.62
C VAL A 192 18.08 26.59 21.73
N THR A 193 18.69 25.69 22.49
CA THR A 193 18.06 25.02 23.63
C THR A 193 18.94 25.18 24.84
N GLY A 194 18.32 25.52 26.00
CA GLY A 194 18.98 25.59 27.28
C GLY A 194 18.48 24.51 28.23
N VAL A 195 19.38 23.95 29.03
CA VAL A 195 19.07 23.12 30.19
C VAL A 195 19.31 23.97 31.42
N PHE A 196 18.27 24.18 32.20
CA PHE A 196 18.29 25.04 33.40
C PHE A 196 18.07 24.19 34.64
N THR A 197 18.87 24.46 35.65
CA THR A 197 18.75 23.87 36.97
C THR A 197 17.87 24.77 37.84
N VAL A 198 16.90 24.15 38.49
CA VAL A 198 15.94 24.77 39.40
C VAL A 198 16.11 24.16 40.78
N THR A 199 16.25 25.02 41.82
CA THR A 199 16.13 24.55 43.19
C THR A 199 14.70 24.74 43.65
N THR A 200 14.00 23.64 43.86
CA THR A 200 12.60 23.66 44.30
C THR A 200 12.48 24.12 45.73
N LYS A 201 11.28 24.55 46.17
CA LYS A 201 11.01 24.94 47.57
C LYS A 201 11.29 23.84 48.60
N SER A 202 11.32 22.58 48.16
CA SER A 202 11.70 21.41 48.97
C SER A 202 13.22 21.23 49.12
N GLY A 203 14.04 22.06 48.44
CA GLY A 203 15.49 21.96 48.42
C GLY A 203 16.04 20.91 47.47
N THR A 204 15.19 20.26 46.64
CA THR A 204 15.62 19.35 45.59
C THR A 204 16.01 20.12 44.34
N THR A 205 17.03 19.64 43.65
CA THR A 205 17.51 20.21 42.39
C THR A 205 16.91 19.39 41.22
N GLU A 206 16.19 20.07 40.34
CA GLU A 206 15.59 19.47 39.15
C GLU A 206 16.05 20.24 37.92
N THR A 207 16.00 19.60 36.74
CA THR A 207 16.42 20.23 35.49
C THR A 207 15.21 20.47 34.58
N MET A 208 15.22 21.61 33.88
CA MET A 208 14.21 22.00 32.90
C MET A 208 14.87 22.36 31.58
N ARG A 209 14.38 21.76 30.49
CA ARG A 209 14.82 22.10 29.13
C ARG A 209 13.91 23.17 28.56
N ALA A 210 14.48 24.19 27.94
CA ALA A 210 13.74 25.26 27.28
C ALA A 210 14.35 25.58 25.91
N GLU A 211 13.53 26.01 24.98
CA GLU A 211 13.93 26.45 23.65
C GLU A 211 13.79 27.95 23.50
N LEU A 212 14.75 28.59 22.84
CA LEU A 212 14.69 29.99 22.54
C LEU A 212 13.54 30.30 21.57
N SER A 213 12.80 31.36 21.81
CA SER A 213 11.66 31.80 21.00
C SER A 213 12.00 32.13 19.52
N THR A 214 13.30 32.31 19.24
CA THR A 214 13.81 32.74 17.93
C THR A 214 14.90 31.81 17.46
N ARG A 215 15.00 31.60 16.15
CA ARG A 215 16.10 30.87 15.50
C ARG A 215 17.04 31.86 14.81
N PHE A 216 18.33 31.58 14.81
CA PHE A 216 19.34 32.38 14.11
C PHE A 216 19.62 31.79 12.71
N LYS A 217 19.96 32.65 11.77
CA LYS A 217 20.26 32.25 10.39
C LYS A 217 21.73 31.88 10.20
N THR A 218 22.63 32.49 10.97
CA THR A 218 24.08 32.29 10.82
C THR A 218 24.74 31.78 12.07
N GLU A 219 25.93 31.18 11.93
CA GLU A 219 26.78 30.72 13.03
C GLU A 219 27.18 31.88 13.93
N GLU A 220 27.52 33.03 13.30
CA GLU A 220 27.97 34.25 14.00
C GLU A 220 26.88 34.81 14.89
N GLU A 221 25.63 34.90 14.40
CA GLU A 221 24.49 35.35 15.20
C GLU A 221 24.26 34.44 16.41
N ALA A 222 24.25 33.13 16.20
CA ALA A 222 24.07 32.14 17.25
C ALA A 222 25.19 32.20 18.29
N LYS A 223 26.43 32.35 17.86
CA LYS A 223 27.59 32.50 18.76
C LYS A 223 27.55 33.79 19.54
N ALA A 224 27.24 34.93 18.91
CA ALA A 224 27.09 36.20 19.55
C ALA A 224 26.01 36.19 20.66
N PHE A 225 24.90 35.48 20.40
CA PHE A 225 23.86 35.26 21.40
C PHE A 225 24.35 34.42 22.58
N LEU A 226 25.08 33.34 22.35
CA LEU A 226 25.65 32.52 23.42
C LEU A 226 26.67 33.29 24.26
N GLU A 227 27.45 34.20 23.65
CA GLU A 227 28.35 35.11 24.40
C GLU A 227 27.60 36.02 25.35
N LYS A 228 26.42 36.53 24.93
CA LYS A 228 25.56 37.33 25.81
C LYS A 228 24.98 36.49 26.95
N CYS A 229 24.56 35.26 26.69
CA CYS A 229 24.04 34.31 27.67
C CYS A 229 25.07 33.96 28.76
N ARG A 230 26.38 34.04 28.47
CA ARG A 230 27.48 33.67 29.40
C ARG A 230 27.38 34.36 30.72
N HIS A 231 27.01 35.64 30.72
CA HIS A 231 26.96 36.49 31.91
C HIS A 231 25.55 36.96 32.28
N ALA A 232 24.55 36.50 31.53
CA ALA A 232 23.16 36.87 31.78
C ALA A 232 22.57 36.10 32.96
N ASN A 233 21.69 36.76 33.70
CA ASN A 233 20.81 36.10 34.66
C ASN A 233 19.56 35.62 33.97
N PHE A 234 19.08 34.45 34.37
CA PHE A 234 17.86 33.84 33.86
C PHE A 234 16.81 33.84 34.96
N THR A 235 15.62 34.34 34.64
CA THR A 235 14.54 34.44 35.61
C THR A 235 13.23 33.97 35.01
N VAL A 236 12.43 33.23 35.77
CA VAL A 236 11.09 32.84 35.36
C VAL A 236 10.22 34.09 35.30
N ALA A 237 9.86 34.49 34.06
CA ALA A 237 9.06 35.70 33.80
C ALA A 237 7.56 35.42 33.93
N ASP A 238 7.09 34.31 33.39
CA ASP A 238 5.68 33.92 33.38
C ASP A 238 5.50 32.42 33.44
N ILE A 239 4.40 32.00 34.04
CA ILE A 239 3.95 30.60 34.06
C ILE A 239 2.48 30.58 33.65
N SER A 240 2.23 30.19 32.43
CA SER A 240 0.88 30.05 31.87
C SER A 240 0.43 28.59 31.95
N LYS A 241 -0.66 28.36 32.68
CA LYS A 241 -1.32 27.06 32.75
C LYS A 241 -2.63 27.14 31.98
N ARG A 242 -2.80 26.23 31.05
CA ARG A 242 -4.01 26.17 30.20
C ARG A 242 -4.57 24.77 30.18
N PRO A 243 -5.87 24.59 30.42
CA PRO A 243 -6.52 23.31 30.21
C PRO A 243 -6.51 23.00 28.72
N LEU A 244 -6.21 21.75 28.37
CA LEU A 244 -6.25 21.23 27.04
C LEU A 244 -7.14 19.99 27.04
N LYS A 245 -8.14 19.96 26.17
CA LYS A 245 -8.97 18.76 25.96
C LYS A 245 -8.58 18.09 24.66
N LYS A 246 -8.40 16.78 24.72
CA LYS A 246 -8.22 15.93 23.53
C LYS A 246 -9.45 15.05 23.42
N SER A 247 -10.17 15.14 22.29
CA SER A 247 -11.32 14.29 21.99
C SER A 247 -10.88 13.03 21.24
N PRO A 248 -11.57 11.91 21.43
CA PRO A 248 -11.28 10.69 20.69
C PRO A 248 -11.64 10.86 19.22
N ALA A 249 -10.91 10.16 18.37
CA ALA A 249 -11.24 10.09 16.96
C ALA A 249 -12.48 9.23 16.70
N ALA A 250 -13.17 9.48 15.58
CA ALA A 250 -14.35 8.73 15.15
C ALA A 250 -14.09 7.24 14.97
N PRO A 251 -15.09 6.38 14.98
CA PRO A 251 -14.98 4.98 14.62
C PRO A 251 -14.34 4.80 13.23
N PHE A 252 -13.82 3.62 12.95
CA PHE A 252 -13.09 3.38 11.72
C PHE A 252 -13.97 3.40 10.47
N THR A 253 -13.48 4.12 9.46
CA THR A 253 -13.78 3.90 8.04
C THR A 253 -12.76 2.93 7.45
N THR A 254 -12.98 2.48 6.20
CA THR A 254 -11.99 1.66 5.47
C THR A 254 -10.61 2.34 5.42
N SER A 255 -10.58 3.62 5.09
CA SER A 255 -9.34 4.40 4.97
C SER A 255 -8.61 4.50 6.30
N THR A 256 -9.30 4.94 7.36
CA THR A 256 -8.69 5.11 8.68
C THR A 256 -8.26 3.79 9.31
N LEU A 257 -8.98 2.69 9.06
CA LEU A 257 -8.56 1.36 9.46
C LEU A 257 -7.26 0.92 8.77
N GLN A 258 -7.16 1.14 7.46
CA GLN A 258 -5.95 0.84 6.69
C GLN A 258 -4.75 1.63 7.20
N GLN A 259 -4.93 2.90 7.51
CA GLN A 259 -3.89 3.78 8.05
C GLN A 259 -3.40 3.31 9.42
N GLU A 260 -4.30 3.10 10.37
CA GLU A 260 -3.94 2.68 11.73
C GLU A 260 -3.40 1.25 11.80
N ALA A 261 -3.92 0.32 10.98
CA ALA A 261 -3.37 -1.02 10.88
C ALA A 261 -1.95 -1.03 10.31
N ALA A 262 -1.66 -0.15 9.34
CA ALA A 262 -0.30 -0.01 8.83
C ALA A 262 0.67 0.52 9.89
N ARG A 263 0.26 1.54 10.66
CA ARG A 263 1.09 2.16 11.70
C ARG A 263 1.31 1.25 12.91
N LYS A 264 0.21 0.71 13.48
CA LYS A 264 0.26 -0.06 14.74
C LYS A 264 0.57 -1.53 14.57
N LEU A 265 0.13 -2.13 13.46
CA LEU A 265 0.26 -3.57 13.25
C LEU A 265 1.31 -3.92 12.20
N GLY A 266 1.78 -2.93 11.41
CA GLY A 266 2.69 -3.15 10.30
C GLY A 266 2.04 -3.88 9.11
N PHE A 267 0.71 -3.83 8.99
CA PHE A 267 -0.02 -4.49 7.90
C PHE A 267 0.06 -3.66 6.62
N THR A 268 0.15 -4.32 5.47
CA THR A 268 -0.12 -3.65 4.19
C THR A 268 -1.60 -3.35 4.06
N VAL A 269 -1.95 -2.38 3.20
CA VAL A 269 -3.35 -2.05 2.91
C VAL A 269 -4.14 -3.28 2.45
N SER A 270 -3.58 -4.08 1.57
CA SER A 270 -4.21 -5.32 1.08
C SER A 270 -4.35 -6.38 2.16
N GLN A 271 -3.35 -6.52 3.04
CA GLN A 271 -3.41 -7.44 4.17
C GLN A 271 -4.51 -7.02 5.17
N THR A 272 -4.63 -5.74 5.45
CA THR A 272 -5.69 -5.19 6.31
C THR A 272 -7.06 -5.57 5.78
N MET A 273 -7.30 -5.35 4.47
CA MET A 273 -8.59 -5.68 3.87
C MET A 273 -8.88 -7.19 3.84
N LEU A 274 -7.87 -8.01 3.58
CA LEU A 274 -8.04 -9.47 3.63
C LEU A 274 -8.43 -9.95 5.03
N VAL A 275 -7.76 -9.45 6.06
CA VAL A 275 -8.06 -9.83 7.47
C VAL A 275 -9.42 -9.28 7.89
N ALA A 276 -9.76 -8.04 7.52
CA ALA A 276 -11.06 -7.44 7.81
C ALA A 276 -12.21 -8.22 7.12
N GLN A 277 -12.03 -8.64 5.86
CA GLN A 277 -12.97 -9.50 5.15
C GLN A 277 -13.23 -10.80 5.93
N ASN A 278 -12.17 -11.47 6.39
CA ASN A 278 -12.31 -12.68 7.17
C ASN A 278 -13.05 -12.46 8.50
N LEU A 279 -12.80 -11.32 9.17
CA LEU A 279 -13.50 -10.96 10.41
C LEU A 279 -14.99 -10.70 10.17
N TYR A 280 -15.32 -9.99 9.09
CA TYR A 280 -16.70 -9.75 8.69
C TYR A 280 -17.44 -11.04 8.35
N GLU A 281 -16.87 -11.90 7.51
CA GLU A 281 -17.46 -13.18 7.10
C GLU A 281 -17.66 -14.14 8.26
N ALA A 282 -16.81 -14.04 9.31
CA ALA A 282 -16.96 -14.78 10.55
C ALA A 282 -17.99 -14.14 11.51
N GLY A 283 -18.54 -12.98 11.20
CA GLY A 283 -19.52 -12.27 12.01
C GLY A 283 -18.93 -11.54 13.22
N HIS A 284 -17.65 -11.17 13.18
CA HIS A 284 -16.99 -10.48 14.29
C HIS A 284 -17.03 -8.97 14.19
N ILE A 285 -17.09 -8.41 12.97
CA ILE A 285 -17.17 -6.98 12.72
C ILE A 285 -18.26 -6.65 11.69
N THR A 286 -18.66 -5.39 11.64
CA THR A 286 -19.52 -4.85 10.57
C THR A 286 -18.80 -4.84 9.23
N TYR A 287 -19.50 -4.53 8.15
CA TYR A 287 -18.96 -4.49 6.81
C TYR A 287 -17.77 -3.54 6.71
N MET A 288 -16.66 -4.04 6.14
CA MET A 288 -15.36 -3.36 6.19
C MET A 288 -15.13 -2.36 5.04
N ARG A 289 -16.02 -2.31 4.03
CA ARG A 289 -15.93 -1.32 2.96
C ARG A 289 -16.95 -0.22 3.19
N THR A 290 -16.59 0.74 4.02
CA THR A 290 -17.45 1.88 4.38
C THR A 290 -16.62 3.14 4.55
N ASP A 291 -17.21 4.27 4.19
CA ASP A 291 -16.73 5.62 4.50
C ASP A 291 -17.55 6.27 5.62
N SER A 292 -18.52 5.53 6.17
CA SER A 292 -19.36 5.97 7.28
C SER A 292 -18.63 5.87 8.62
N VAL A 293 -18.88 6.86 9.49
CA VAL A 293 -18.48 6.89 10.90
C VAL A 293 -19.66 6.70 11.85
N ASN A 294 -20.86 6.45 11.32
CA ASN A 294 -22.08 6.30 12.11
C ASN A 294 -22.05 5.00 12.91
N LEU A 295 -22.65 5.02 14.10
CA LEU A 295 -22.88 3.84 14.93
C LEU A 295 -24.37 3.64 15.15
N SER A 296 -24.84 2.39 15.11
CA SER A 296 -26.22 2.06 15.43
C SER A 296 -26.54 2.32 16.90
N SER A 297 -27.82 2.53 17.19
CA SER A 297 -28.30 2.69 18.58
C SER A 297 -27.95 1.51 19.48
N LEU A 298 -27.93 0.29 18.93
CA LEU A 298 -27.52 -0.91 19.65
C LEU A 298 -26.01 -0.85 20.02
N CYS A 299 -25.16 -0.43 19.08
CA CYS A 299 -23.73 -0.27 19.36
C CYS A 299 -23.49 0.82 20.42
N LEU A 300 -24.19 1.95 20.33
CA LEU A 300 -24.09 3.04 21.31
C LEU A 300 -24.48 2.58 22.71
N SER A 301 -25.63 1.88 22.85
CA SER A 301 -26.10 1.37 24.14
C SER A 301 -25.16 0.31 24.74
N THR A 302 -24.71 -0.65 23.94
CA THR A 302 -23.81 -1.71 24.42
C THR A 302 -22.42 -1.18 24.76
N SER A 303 -21.91 -0.17 24.01
CA SER A 303 -20.66 0.52 24.33
C SER A 303 -20.75 1.30 25.63
N ARG A 304 -21.89 1.97 25.88
CA ARG A 304 -22.20 2.62 27.14
C ARG A 304 -22.11 1.67 28.31
N ASP A 305 -22.83 0.54 28.21
CA ASP A 305 -22.88 -0.46 29.28
C ASP A 305 -21.48 -1.05 29.55
N GLU A 306 -20.71 -1.33 28.49
CA GLU A 306 -19.34 -1.84 28.60
C GLU A 306 -18.41 -0.81 29.29
N ILE A 307 -18.49 0.48 28.95
CA ILE A 307 -17.66 1.53 29.55
C ILE A 307 -18.01 1.68 31.04
N ILE A 308 -19.31 1.81 31.38
CA ILE A 308 -19.74 1.97 32.77
C ILE A 308 -19.28 0.79 33.62
N ASN A 309 -19.52 -0.43 33.15
CA ASN A 309 -19.21 -1.65 33.89
C ASN A 309 -17.70 -1.90 34.09
N THR A 310 -16.86 -1.42 33.18
CA THR A 310 -15.41 -1.74 33.21
C THR A 310 -14.54 -0.60 33.67
N MET A 311 -14.99 0.66 33.53
CA MET A 311 -14.16 1.84 33.77
C MET A 311 -14.81 2.87 34.69
N GLY A 312 -16.15 2.93 34.74
CA GLY A 312 -16.89 3.92 35.52
C GLY A 312 -17.65 4.92 34.64
N GLU A 313 -18.64 5.57 35.24
CA GLU A 313 -19.53 6.53 34.54
C GLU A 313 -18.76 7.78 34.09
N GLU A 314 -17.71 8.18 34.79
CA GLU A 314 -16.86 9.33 34.47
C GLU A 314 -16.12 9.16 33.12
N TYR A 315 -15.92 7.93 32.67
CA TYR A 315 -15.30 7.62 31.37
C TYR A 315 -16.29 7.64 30.21
N LEU A 316 -17.59 7.78 30.47
CA LEU A 316 -18.60 7.74 29.43
C LEU A 316 -18.90 9.11 28.85
N HIS A 317 -18.84 9.22 27.54
CA HIS A 317 -19.38 10.34 26.78
C HIS A 317 -19.89 9.83 25.44
N THR A 318 -21.15 9.43 25.40
CA THR A 318 -21.77 8.94 24.15
C THR A 318 -21.78 10.03 23.08
N ARG A 319 -21.25 9.71 21.89
CA ARG A 319 -21.19 10.60 20.73
C ARG A 319 -21.82 9.90 19.51
N GLN A 320 -22.68 10.64 18.81
CA GLN A 320 -23.07 10.26 17.47
C GLN A 320 -22.18 11.03 16.47
N PHE A 321 -21.35 10.29 15.76
CA PHE A 321 -20.57 10.85 14.67
C PHE A 321 -21.41 10.87 13.40
N HIS A 322 -21.21 11.89 12.59
CA HIS A 322 -21.86 12.03 11.29
C HIS A 322 -20.82 12.12 10.20
N THR A 323 -21.07 11.42 9.10
CA THR A 323 -20.17 11.45 7.95
C THR A 323 -20.33 12.80 7.23
N THR A 324 -19.24 13.50 7.04
CA THR A 324 -19.19 14.80 6.35
C THR A 324 -18.90 14.67 4.85
N ALA A 325 -18.50 13.49 4.40
CA ALA A 325 -18.18 13.23 3.00
C ALA A 325 -19.47 13.30 2.14
N LYS A 326 -19.49 14.22 1.17
CA LYS A 326 -20.56 14.26 0.17
C LYS A 326 -20.51 12.98 -0.65
N GLY A 327 -21.63 12.25 -0.74
CA GLY A 327 -21.73 10.96 -1.43
C GLY A 327 -21.41 9.73 -0.57
N ALA A 328 -21.21 9.90 0.75
CA ALA A 328 -21.21 8.78 1.66
C ALA A 328 -22.60 8.14 1.70
N GLN A 329 -22.66 6.81 1.61
CA GLN A 329 -23.90 6.07 1.77
C GLN A 329 -24.31 6.15 3.25
N GLU A 330 -25.20 7.06 3.61
CA GLU A 330 -25.64 7.29 5.01
C GLU A 330 -26.20 6.03 5.69
N ALA A 331 -26.63 5.06 4.91
CA ALA A 331 -27.17 3.78 5.41
C ALA A 331 -26.11 2.87 6.03
N HIS A 332 -24.81 3.09 5.76
CA HIS A 332 -23.74 2.24 6.27
C HIS A 332 -23.32 2.64 7.68
N GLU A 333 -22.95 1.63 8.48
CA GLU A 333 -22.26 1.83 9.75
C GLU A 333 -20.75 1.92 9.57
N ALA A 334 -20.06 2.47 10.59
CA ALA A 334 -18.62 2.38 10.74
C ALA A 334 -18.17 0.93 10.94
N ILE A 335 -16.86 0.68 10.76
CA ILE A 335 -16.25 -0.62 11.07
C ILE A 335 -16.14 -0.75 12.58
N ARG A 336 -16.92 -1.67 13.15
CA ARG A 336 -17.01 -1.91 14.60
C ARG A 336 -17.16 -3.39 14.90
N PRO A 337 -16.90 -3.83 16.15
CA PRO A 337 -17.29 -5.17 16.60
C PRO A 337 -18.80 -5.38 16.54
N THR A 338 -19.25 -6.57 16.18
CA THR A 338 -20.67 -6.95 16.23
C THR A 338 -21.18 -7.11 17.66
N TYR A 339 -20.29 -7.58 18.56
CA TYR A 339 -20.56 -7.78 19.97
C TYR A 339 -19.51 -7.06 20.81
N ILE A 340 -19.91 -5.95 21.42
CA ILE A 340 -19.02 -5.06 22.18
C ILE A 340 -18.49 -5.71 23.47
N ASP A 341 -19.24 -6.61 24.10
CA ASP A 341 -18.85 -7.39 25.27
C ASP A 341 -17.68 -8.36 25.00
N LYS A 342 -17.39 -8.64 23.73
CA LYS A 342 -16.27 -9.50 23.34
C LYS A 342 -15.02 -8.67 23.05
N LYS A 343 -14.16 -8.53 24.06
CA LYS A 343 -12.87 -7.80 23.92
C LYS A 343 -11.86 -8.51 23.03
N SER A 344 -11.99 -9.81 22.85
CA SER A 344 -11.12 -10.64 21.99
C SER A 344 -11.91 -11.75 21.33
N ILE A 345 -11.33 -12.30 20.26
CA ILE A 345 -11.92 -13.38 19.47
C ILE A 345 -10.96 -14.56 19.34
N GLU A 346 -11.52 -15.72 19.03
CA GLU A 346 -10.74 -16.86 18.55
C GLU A 346 -10.32 -16.61 17.09
N GLY A 347 -9.09 -17.00 16.73
CA GLY A 347 -8.57 -16.80 15.38
C GLY A 347 -7.05 -16.75 15.35
N ASN A 348 -6.49 -16.52 14.18
CA ASN A 348 -5.05 -16.33 14.04
C ASN A 348 -4.59 -14.99 14.65
N VAL A 349 -3.27 -14.83 14.80
CA VAL A 349 -2.67 -13.64 15.42
C VAL A 349 -3.07 -12.34 14.71
N GLN A 350 -3.16 -12.36 13.38
CA GLN A 350 -3.52 -11.18 12.59
C GLN A 350 -4.97 -10.76 12.80
N GLN A 351 -5.88 -11.75 12.82
CA GLN A 351 -7.31 -11.53 13.10
C GLN A 351 -7.52 -10.93 14.50
N ARG A 352 -6.88 -11.52 15.52
CA ARG A 352 -6.99 -11.02 16.90
C ARG A 352 -6.47 -9.59 17.04
N ARG A 353 -5.30 -9.29 16.45
CA ARG A 353 -4.70 -7.94 16.53
C ARG A 353 -5.55 -6.89 15.80
N LEU A 354 -6.10 -7.20 14.63
CA LEU A 354 -6.95 -6.27 13.91
C LEU A 354 -8.29 -6.05 14.62
N TYR A 355 -8.89 -7.13 15.13
CA TYR A 355 -10.12 -7.05 15.93
C TYR A 355 -9.94 -6.20 17.19
N GLU A 356 -8.86 -6.42 17.94
CA GLU A 356 -8.52 -5.62 19.13
C GLU A 356 -8.35 -4.12 18.79
N LEU A 357 -7.72 -3.82 17.68
CA LEU A 357 -7.58 -2.44 17.19
C LEU A 357 -8.95 -1.79 16.92
N ILE A 358 -9.84 -2.53 16.23
CA ILE A 358 -11.21 -2.07 15.93
C ILE A 358 -12.01 -1.90 17.21
N TRP A 359 -11.95 -2.85 18.14
CA TRP A 359 -12.64 -2.79 19.42
C TRP A 359 -12.21 -1.57 20.23
N LYS A 360 -10.90 -1.38 20.39
CA LYS A 360 -10.33 -0.25 21.13
C LYS A 360 -10.76 1.10 20.55
N ARG A 361 -10.74 1.24 19.23
CA ARG A 361 -11.16 2.48 18.57
C ARG A 361 -12.65 2.75 18.77
N THR A 362 -13.49 1.73 18.65
CA THR A 362 -14.94 1.85 18.85
C THR A 362 -15.26 2.29 20.28
N ILE A 363 -14.71 1.63 21.29
CA ILE A 363 -14.91 1.99 22.69
C ILE A 363 -14.39 3.38 22.98
N ALA A 364 -13.15 3.69 22.56
CA ALA A 364 -12.55 5.00 22.77
C ALA A 364 -13.38 6.15 22.18
N SER A 365 -14.02 5.92 21.02
CA SER A 365 -14.90 6.93 20.39
C SER A 365 -16.08 7.33 21.27
N GLN A 366 -16.50 6.46 22.19
CA GLN A 366 -17.65 6.68 23.09
C GLN A 366 -17.22 7.06 24.52
N MET A 367 -15.90 7.27 24.74
CA MET A 367 -15.36 7.65 26.04
C MET A 367 -15.22 9.18 26.17
N SER A 368 -15.11 9.63 27.41
CA SER A 368 -14.86 11.03 27.78
C SER A 368 -13.56 11.54 27.17
N ASP A 369 -13.49 12.84 26.90
CA ASP A 369 -12.27 13.52 26.49
C ASP A 369 -11.16 13.30 27.51
N ALA A 370 -9.93 13.27 27.04
CA ALA A 370 -8.79 13.38 27.92
C ALA A 370 -8.58 14.85 28.29
N GLU A 371 -8.41 15.11 29.58
CA GLU A 371 -8.11 16.44 30.11
C GLU A 371 -6.63 16.51 30.48
N LEU A 372 -5.95 17.47 29.88
CA LEU A 372 -4.54 17.73 30.14
C LEU A 372 -4.38 19.17 30.62
N GLU A 373 -3.36 19.41 31.40
CA GLU A 373 -2.90 20.75 31.73
C GLU A 373 -1.60 21.00 30.97
N LYS A 374 -1.61 21.95 30.05
CA LYS A 374 -0.40 22.43 29.37
C LYS A 374 0.17 23.58 30.20
N THR A 375 1.37 23.38 30.72
CA THR A 375 2.14 24.40 31.39
C THR A 375 3.20 24.93 30.45
N VAL A 376 3.27 26.26 30.32
CA VAL A 376 4.31 26.97 29.57
C VAL A 376 5.02 27.88 30.53
N VAL A 377 6.33 27.70 30.65
CA VAL A 377 7.22 28.54 31.46
C VAL A 377 8.02 29.42 30.53
N THR A 378 7.92 30.71 30.71
CA THR A 378 8.71 31.73 29.99
C THR A 378 9.86 32.18 30.85
N ILE A 379 11.07 32.17 30.29
CA ILE A 379 12.31 32.54 31.02
C ILE A 379 12.91 33.76 30.34
N ASP A 380 13.03 34.84 31.08
CA ASP A 380 13.71 36.07 30.67
C ASP A 380 15.22 35.90 30.72
N ILE A 381 15.89 36.54 29.79
CA ILE A 381 17.35 36.67 29.71
C ILE A 381 17.68 38.13 30.01
N GLU A 382 18.45 38.40 31.03
CA GLU A 382 18.83 39.77 31.40
C GLU A 382 19.51 40.51 30.23
N GLY A 383 18.96 41.64 29.84
CA GLY A 383 19.49 42.47 28.76
C GLY A 383 19.08 42.05 27.35
N GLU A 384 18.25 41.02 27.18
CA GLU A 384 17.75 40.55 25.86
C GLU A 384 16.22 40.60 25.80
N SER A 385 15.70 40.82 24.60
CA SER A 385 14.25 40.77 24.34
C SER A 385 13.74 39.37 23.99
N MET A 386 14.64 38.44 23.70
CA MET A 386 14.34 37.05 23.43
C MET A 386 14.16 36.27 24.72
N GLN A 387 13.33 35.25 24.71
CA GLN A 387 13.00 34.45 25.89
C GLN A 387 13.19 32.96 25.57
N PHE A 388 13.55 32.20 26.61
CA PHE A 388 13.44 30.73 26.53
C PHE A 388 12.05 30.30 26.95
N ILE A 389 11.51 29.32 26.23
CA ILE A 389 10.19 28.75 26.45
C ILE A 389 10.36 27.27 26.78
N SER A 390 9.83 26.85 27.91
CA SER A 390 9.72 25.47 28.31
C SER A 390 8.25 25.09 28.36
N SER A 391 7.88 23.96 27.72
CA SER A 391 6.51 23.47 27.76
C SER A 391 6.46 22.03 28.24
N GLY A 392 5.40 21.72 28.98
CA GLY A 392 5.11 20.35 29.41
C GLY A 392 3.62 20.13 29.54
N GLN A 393 3.21 18.87 29.51
CA GLN A 393 1.81 18.47 29.64
C GLN A 393 1.68 17.45 30.76
N VAL A 394 0.66 17.63 31.60
CA VAL A 394 0.27 16.65 32.61
C VAL A 394 -1.12 16.17 32.30
N VAL A 395 -1.32 14.87 32.30
CA VAL A 395 -2.64 14.25 32.14
C VAL A 395 -3.37 14.38 33.46
N VAL A 396 -4.43 15.17 33.49
CA VAL A 396 -5.30 15.37 34.66
C VAL A 396 -6.33 14.27 34.75
N PHE A 397 -6.93 13.96 33.58
CA PHE A 397 -7.85 12.85 33.41
C PHE A 397 -7.55 12.17 32.08
N ASP A 398 -7.28 10.85 32.11
CA ASP A 398 -6.83 10.14 30.91
C ASP A 398 -7.95 9.89 29.90
N GLY A 399 -9.23 9.87 30.31
CA GLY A 399 -10.36 9.69 29.42
C GLY A 399 -10.16 8.53 28.43
N PHE A 400 -10.40 8.77 27.15
CA PHE A 400 -10.23 7.75 26.09
C PHE A 400 -8.77 7.27 25.92
N LEU A 401 -7.77 8.04 26.33
CA LEU A 401 -6.35 7.66 26.22
C LEU A 401 -6.01 6.42 27.05
N ARG A 402 -6.87 6.06 28.01
CA ARG A 402 -6.76 4.84 28.80
C ARG A 402 -6.87 3.58 27.93
N VAL A 403 -7.64 3.64 26.84
CA VAL A 403 -7.91 2.50 25.95
C VAL A 403 -7.18 2.64 24.63
N TYR A 404 -7.08 3.87 24.08
CA TYR A 404 -6.61 4.08 22.75
C TYR A 404 -5.82 5.39 22.59
N ARG A 405 -4.65 5.28 21.99
CA ARG A 405 -3.87 6.43 21.51
C ARG A 405 -3.73 6.33 20.01
N GLU A 406 -4.05 7.40 19.30
CA GLU A 406 -3.86 7.49 17.86
C GLU A 406 -2.36 7.55 17.51
N SER A 407 -1.95 6.96 16.37
CA SER A 407 -0.59 7.07 15.87
C SER A 407 -0.53 8.05 14.71
N HIS A 408 0.59 8.75 14.58
CA HIS A 408 0.86 9.70 13.50
C HIS A 408 1.94 9.16 12.56
N ASP A 409 1.95 9.59 11.29
CA ASP A 409 2.91 9.12 10.28
C ASP A 409 4.33 9.68 10.50
N GLU A 410 4.45 10.75 11.28
CA GLU A 410 5.70 11.41 11.57
C GLU A 410 6.00 11.26 13.06
N GLU A 411 7.22 10.82 13.39
CA GLU A 411 7.87 11.18 14.64
C GLU A 411 8.11 12.71 14.60
N THR A 412 7.02 13.48 14.67
CA THR A 412 7.15 14.90 14.87
C THR A 412 7.80 15.08 16.23
N GLU A 413 8.62 16.10 16.34
CA GLU A 413 9.25 16.59 17.59
C GLU A 413 8.27 16.79 18.77
N GLN A 414 7.03 16.28 18.66
CA GLN A 414 5.95 16.31 19.66
C GLN A 414 6.18 15.43 20.89
N ASP A 415 7.21 14.56 20.88
CA ASP A 415 7.63 13.88 22.12
C ASP A 415 8.19 14.85 23.17
N GLU A 416 8.50 16.11 22.80
CA GLU A 416 8.91 17.15 23.73
C GLU A 416 7.76 17.63 24.64
N ASP A 417 6.50 17.47 24.26
CA ASP A 417 5.33 17.87 25.06
C ASP A 417 5.05 16.93 26.27
N ASN A 418 5.71 15.78 26.36
CA ASN A 418 5.58 14.86 27.50
C ASN A 418 6.55 15.16 28.64
N ASN A 419 7.31 16.27 28.59
CA ASN A 419 8.18 16.69 29.70
C ASN A 419 7.35 17.09 30.93
N ILE A 420 7.61 16.42 32.05
CA ILE A 420 7.12 16.86 33.35
C ILE A 420 8.01 18.03 33.76
N LEU A 421 7.42 19.23 33.84
CA LEU A 421 8.14 20.40 34.27
C LEU A 421 8.31 20.42 35.80
N PRO A 422 9.47 20.86 36.31
CA PRO A 422 9.67 21.07 37.74
C PRO A 422 8.71 22.14 38.27
N ALA A 423 8.44 22.09 39.57
CA ALA A 423 7.63 23.09 40.24
C ALA A 423 8.45 24.41 40.40
N VAL A 424 8.12 25.37 39.55
CA VAL A 424 8.75 26.71 39.53
C VAL A 424 7.74 27.80 39.88
N SER A 425 8.23 28.97 40.31
CA SER A 425 7.43 30.17 40.58
C SER A 425 7.96 31.35 39.77
N VAL A 426 7.07 32.29 39.43
CA VAL A 426 7.50 33.55 38.81
C VAL A 426 8.49 34.27 39.70
N GLY A 427 9.60 34.73 39.12
CA GLY A 427 10.70 35.38 39.84
C GLY A 427 11.81 34.40 40.27
N ASP A 428 11.64 33.08 40.11
CA ASP A 428 12.70 32.12 40.42
C ASP A 428 13.90 32.33 39.48
N LYS A 429 15.10 32.39 40.11
CA LYS A 429 16.37 32.48 39.38
C LYS A 429 16.82 31.09 38.94
N LEU A 430 17.21 30.98 37.68
CA LEU A 430 17.64 29.74 37.07
C LEU A 430 19.14 29.80 36.79
N VAL A 431 19.81 28.67 36.96
CA VAL A 431 21.20 28.49 36.55
C VAL A 431 21.23 27.57 35.36
N TYR A 432 21.85 27.97 34.26
CA TYR A 432 21.99 27.06 33.10
C TYR A 432 23.11 26.06 33.34
N ASP A 433 22.86 24.82 33.00
CA ASP A 433 23.89 23.78 32.92
C ASP A 433 24.63 23.85 31.58
N ASN A 434 23.86 24.01 30.53
CA ASN A 434 24.36 24.27 29.17
C ASN A 434 23.31 24.98 28.31
N ILE A 435 23.77 25.76 27.33
CA ILE A 435 22.96 26.34 26.28
C ILE A 435 23.59 25.90 24.95
N VAL A 436 22.78 25.27 24.09
CA VAL A 436 23.25 24.65 22.86
C VAL A 436 22.53 25.25 21.66
N ALA A 437 23.29 25.86 20.77
CA ALA A 437 22.82 26.25 19.45
C ALA A 437 23.16 25.13 18.44
N SER A 438 22.16 24.47 17.92
CA SER A 438 22.30 23.36 16.96
C SER A 438 21.81 23.77 15.58
N GLU A 439 22.65 23.62 14.56
CA GLU A 439 22.25 23.82 13.19
C GLU A 439 21.21 22.74 12.80
N LYS A 440 20.05 23.19 12.34
CA LYS A 440 18.92 22.38 11.91
C LYS A 440 18.50 22.84 10.52
N PHE A 441 18.11 21.90 9.69
CA PHE A 441 17.69 22.17 8.32
C PHE A 441 16.21 21.90 8.18
N THR A 442 15.55 22.69 7.32
CA THR A 442 14.20 22.39 6.89
C THR A 442 14.17 21.02 6.21
N GLN A 443 13.05 20.32 6.35
CA GLN A 443 12.86 19.00 5.76
C GLN A 443 11.79 19.09 4.68
N HIS A 444 11.99 18.35 3.60
CA HIS A 444 10.94 18.14 2.60
C HIS A 444 9.80 17.31 3.19
N GLN A 445 8.64 17.34 2.55
CA GLN A 445 7.56 16.43 2.92
C GLN A 445 7.99 14.97 2.68
N PRO A 446 7.65 14.04 3.58
CA PRO A 446 8.07 12.66 3.45
C PRO A 446 7.43 11.99 2.23
N ARG A 447 8.09 10.98 1.67
CA ARG A 447 7.53 10.11 0.65
C ARG A 447 6.33 9.37 1.19
N TYR A 448 5.41 9.02 0.30
CA TYR A 448 4.22 8.27 0.70
C TYR A 448 4.57 6.86 1.19
N THR A 449 3.91 6.46 2.28
CA THR A 449 3.67 5.05 2.60
C THR A 449 2.36 4.61 1.92
N GLU A 450 2.04 3.31 1.94
CA GLU A 450 0.72 2.85 1.48
C GLU A 450 -0.41 3.58 2.25
N ALA A 451 -0.24 3.74 3.57
CA ALA A 451 -1.21 4.40 4.44
C ALA A 451 -1.39 5.89 4.13
N SER A 452 -0.30 6.64 3.99
CA SER A 452 -0.38 8.08 3.68
C SER A 452 -0.84 8.34 2.24
N LEU A 453 -0.60 7.39 1.30
CA LEU A 453 -1.17 7.47 -0.04
C LEU A 453 -2.70 7.26 -0.01
N VAL A 454 -3.21 6.28 0.76
CA VAL A 454 -4.67 6.11 0.96
C VAL A 454 -5.29 7.37 1.50
N ARG A 455 -4.69 7.95 2.55
CA ARG A 455 -5.15 9.21 3.13
C ARG A 455 -5.21 10.32 2.08
N LYS A 456 -4.14 10.47 1.28
CA LYS A 456 -4.08 11.51 0.24
C LYS A 456 -5.11 11.31 -0.86
N MET A 457 -5.34 10.06 -1.27
CA MET A 457 -6.39 9.72 -2.25
C MET A 457 -7.77 10.05 -1.70
N GLU A 458 -8.06 9.72 -0.43
CA GLU A 458 -9.32 10.05 0.24
C GLU A 458 -9.54 11.57 0.32
N GLU A 459 -8.53 12.35 0.77
CA GLU A 459 -8.56 13.82 0.83
C GLU A 459 -8.90 14.45 -0.53
N LEU A 460 -8.40 13.88 -1.61
CA LEU A 460 -8.64 14.33 -2.98
C LEU A 460 -9.92 13.75 -3.61
N GLY A 461 -10.62 12.86 -2.93
CA GLY A 461 -11.80 12.16 -3.48
C GLY A 461 -11.48 11.14 -4.57
N ILE A 462 -10.24 10.68 -4.66
CA ILE A 462 -9.74 9.74 -5.66
C ILE A 462 -9.94 8.31 -5.17
N GLY A 463 -10.83 7.57 -5.82
CA GLY A 463 -11.19 6.20 -5.42
C GLY A 463 -12.26 6.15 -4.33
N ARG A 464 -12.55 4.94 -3.87
CA ARG A 464 -13.55 4.61 -2.86
C ARG A 464 -13.05 3.44 -1.99
N PRO A 465 -13.70 3.11 -0.88
CA PRO A 465 -13.32 1.98 -0.01
C PRO A 465 -12.99 0.68 -0.74
N SER A 466 -13.69 0.38 -1.84
CA SER A 466 -13.46 -0.81 -2.65
C SER A 466 -12.21 -0.74 -3.55
N THR A 467 -11.65 0.45 -3.83
CA THR A 467 -10.60 0.64 -4.84
C THR A 467 -9.23 1.00 -4.28
N TYR A 468 -9.11 1.48 -3.03
CA TYR A 468 -7.81 1.88 -2.46
C TYR A 468 -6.78 0.73 -2.49
N ALA A 469 -7.11 -0.41 -1.87
CA ALA A 469 -6.22 -1.55 -1.79
C ALA A 469 -5.87 -2.16 -3.17
N PRO A 470 -6.85 -2.39 -4.09
CA PRO A 470 -6.56 -2.85 -5.45
C PRO A 470 -5.66 -1.89 -6.23
N THR A 471 -5.87 -0.57 -6.13
CA THR A 471 -5.05 0.43 -6.83
C THR A 471 -3.61 0.36 -6.38
N ILE A 472 -3.35 0.39 -5.05
CA ILE A 472 -2.00 0.33 -4.49
C ILE A 472 -1.29 -0.97 -4.85
N SER A 473 -2.01 -2.10 -4.82
CA SER A 473 -1.44 -3.38 -5.26
C SER A 473 -1.12 -3.39 -6.75
N THR A 474 -1.99 -2.82 -7.57
CA THR A 474 -1.84 -2.82 -9.03
C THR A 474 -0.65 -1.98 -9.49
N ILE A 475 -0.44 -0.78 -8.94
CA ILE A 475 0.69 0.08 -9.33
C ILE A 475 2.04 -0.54 -8.95
N GLN A 476 2.10 -1.32 -7.86
CA GLN A 476 3.28 -2.08 -7.47
C GLN A 476 3.48 -3.33 -8.33
N GLN A 477 2.43 -4.11 -8.60
CA GLN A 477 2.50 -5.30 -9.47
C GLN A 477 2.88 -4.98 -10.91
N ARG A 478 2.54 -3.78 -11.39
CA ARG A 478 2.90 -3.26 -12.72
C ARG A 478 4.26 -2.59 -12.74
N GLU A 479 4.94 -2.58 -11.61
CA GLU A 479 6.28 -1.99 -11.45
C GLU A 479 6.34 -0.50 -11.80
N TYR A 480 5.24 0.24 -11.67
CA TYR A 480 5.24 1.70 -11.77
C TYR A 480 5.76 2.35 -10.50
N VAL A 481 5.61 1.65 -9.39
CA VAL A 481 6.03 2.06 -8.06
C VAL A 481 6.64 0.85 -7.36
N ASN A 482 7.75 1.07 -6.66
CA ASN A 482 8.37 0.08 -5.81
C ASN A 482 8.29 0.51 -4.35
N LYS A 483 8.11 -0.47 -3.46
CA LYS A 483 8.30 -0.23 -2.03
C LYS A 483 9.78 -0.42 -1.71
N GLY A 484 10.42 0.64 -1.23
CA GLY A 484 11.87 0.67 -1.09
C GLY A 484 12.34 1.34 0.20
N GLU A 485 13.67 1.39 0.32
CA GLU A 485 14.38 2.09 1.37
C GLU A 485 15.35 3.07 0.70
N LYS A 486 15.38 4.32 1.15
CA LYS A 486 16.46 5.26 0.81
C LYS A 486 17.48 5.27 1.93
N LYS A 487 18.74 5.05 1.58
CA LYS A 487 19.85 5.22 2.52
C LYS A 487 19.99 6.70 2.81
N GLY A 488 20.10 7.05 4.09
CA GLY A 488 20.35 8.43 4.48
C GLY A 488 21.73 8.89 3.98
N GLU A 489 21.79 10.16 3.67
CA GLU A 489 23.03 10.87 3.34
C GLU A 489 23.68 11.46 4.62
N GLU A 490 24.96 11.71 4.58
CA GLU A 490 25.69 12.33 5.68
C GLU A 490 25.89 13.79 5.39
N ARG A 491 25.52 14.64 6.36
CA ARG A 491 25.84 16.07 6.33
C ARG A 491 26.56 16.50 7.61
N LYS A 492 27.37 17.50 7.51
CA LYS A 492 28.03 18.14 8.66
C LYS A 492 27.13 19.24 9.20
N CYS A 493 26.79 19.15 10.48
CA CYS A 493 26.03 20.16 11.20
C CYS A 493 26.90 20.79 12.28
N ILE A 494 26.73 22.06 12.48
CA ILE A 494 27.46 22.82 13.49
C ILE A 494 26.65 22.82 14.80
N THR A 495 27.32 22.56 15.91
CA THR A 495 26.74 22.65 17.23
C THR A 495 27.66 23.54 18.07
N ILE A 496 27.13 24.62 18.64
CA ILE A 496 27.81 25.55 19.52
C ILE A 496 27.24 25.37 20.92
N THR A 497 28.09 25.03 21.87
CA THR A 497 27.68 24.75 23.24
C THR A 497 28.34 25.73 24.19
N LEU A 498 27.56 26.42 24.99
CA LEU A 498 27.95 27.17 26.17
C LEU A 498 27.76 26.28 27.40
N ALA A 499 28.83 25.96 28.11
CA ALA A 499 28.80 25.22 29.37
C ALA A 499 29.77 25.87 30.37
N GLY A 500 29.24 26.29 31.51
CA GLY A 500 29.96 27.21 32.39
C GLY A 500 30.38 28.46 31.63
N ASP A 501 31.65 28.84 31.68
CA ASP A 501 32.15 30.03 30.97
C ASP A 501 32.79 29.73 29.61
N VAL A 502 32.59 28.50 29.06
CA VAL A 502 33.27 28.06 27.86
C VAL A 502 32.30 27.83 26.72
N ILE A 503 32.54 28.51 25.59
CA ILE A 503 31.83 28.25 24.33
C ILE A 503 32.70 27.35 23.46
N LYS A 504 32.13 26.21 23.05
CA LYS A 504 32.77 25.23 22.14
C LYS A 504 31.93 25.05 20.89
N THR A 505 32.58 25.19 19.72
CA THR A 505 31.98 24.85 18.45
C THR A 505 32.45 23.45 18.02
N GLN A 506 31.52 22.58 17.63
CA GLN A 506 31.80 21.22 17.17
C GLN A 506 31.07 20.97 15.87
N LYS A 507 31.75 20.31 14.93
CA LYS A 507 31.10 19.79 13.72
C LYS A 507 30.72 18.34 13.98
N LYS A 508 29.43 18.04 13.90
CA LYS A 508 28.88 16.68 14.04
C LYS A 508 28.37 16.21 12.68
N THR A 509 28.61 14.95 12.36
CA THR A 509 28.02 14.32 11.18
C THR A 509 26.64 13.78 11.55
N GLU A 510 25.63 14.18 10.84
CA GLU A 510 24.23 13.73 10.97
C GLU A 510 23.84 12.95 9.74
N LYS A 511 23.14 11.83 9.91
CA LYS A 511 22.46 11.12 8.81
C LYS A 511 21.07 11.69 8.64
N TYR A 512 20.74 12.12 7.42
CA TYR A 512 19.42 12.67 7.08
C TYR A 512 18.82 11.99 5.85
N GLY A 513 17.52 12.11 5.65
CA GLY A 513 16.81 11.57 4.49
C GLY A 513 16.75 10.03 4.40
N ALA A 514 17.10 9.32 5.49
CA ALA A 514 16.89 7.87 5.55
C ALA A 514 15.39 7.57 5.66
N GLU A 515 14.87 6.80 4.73
CA GLU A 515 13.46 6.42 4.70
C GLU A 515 13.30 4.93 4.45
N LYS A 516 12.35 4.30 5.13
CA LYS A 516 12.07 2.87 5.02
C LYS A 516 10.60 2.62 4.71
N GLY A 517 10.34 1.64 3.83
CA GLY A 517 8.98 1.20 3.49
C GLY A 517 8.17 2.23 2.71
N LYS A 518 8.83 3.16 2.04
CA LYS A 518 8.21 4.23 1.23
C LYS A 518 7.94 3.76 -0.19
N LEU A 519 6.95 4.39 -0.82
CA LEU A 519 6.62 4.20 -2.22
C LEU A 519 7.48 5.12 -3.07
N LEU A 520 8.29 4.52 -3.94
CA LEU A 520 9.21 5.20 -4.84
C LEU A 520 8.74 5.00 -6.28
N PRO A 521 8.66 6.05 -7.11
CA PRO A 521 8.34 5.86 -8.52
C PRO A 521 9.51 5.14 -9.21
N THR A 522 9.18 4.36 -10.22
CA THR A 522 10.19 3.80 -11.13
C THR A 522 10.36 4.72 -12.33
N ASP A 523 11.49 4.59 -13.05
CA ASP A 523 11.69 5.33 -14.30
C ASP A 523 10.52 5.14 -15.27
N ILE A 524 10.02 3.90 -15.41
CA ILE A 524 8.88 3.63 -16.29
C ILE A 524 7.59 4.23 -15.77
N GLY A 525 7.40 4.29 -14.45
CA GLY A 525 6.26 4.97 -13.84
C GLY A 525 6.27 6.47 -14.14
N THR A 526 7.42 7.10 -14.00
CA THR A 526 7.62 8.54 -14.32
C THR A 526 7.36 8.83 -15.80
N VAL A 527 7.93 8.01 -16.68
CA VAL A 527 7.73 8.17 -18.14
C VAL A 527 6.27 8.03 -18.55
N VAL A 528 5.55 7.06 -17.97
CA VAL A 528 4.12 6.88 -18.24
C VAL A 528 3.30 8.07 -17.73
N VAL A 529 3.62 8.60 -16.55
CA VAL A 529 2.96 9.80 -16.02
C VAL A 529 3.18 10.99 -16.93
N ASP A 530 4.42 11.26 -17.34
CA ASP A 530 4.75 12.39 -18.22
C ASP A 530 4.04 12.29 -19.57
N PHE A 531 4.04 11.10 -20.15
CA PHE A 531 3.32 10.86 -21.39
C PHE A 531 1.81 11.11 -21.25
N LEU A 532 1.20 10.57 -20.21
CA LEU A 532 -0.24 10.74 -19.98
C LEU A 532 -0.59 12.19 -19.63
N MET A 533 0.26 12.90 -18.89
CA MET A 533 0.08 14.33 -18.59
C MET A 533 0.16 15.20 -19.85
N ALA A 534 1.04 14.84 -20.79
CA ALA A 534 1.20 15.59 -22.03
C ALA A 534 0.06 15.37 -23.04
N HIS A 535 -0.50 14.15 -23.11
CA HIS A 535 -1.47 13.79 -24.14
C HIS A 535 -2.89 13.57 -23.64
N PHE A 536 -3.07 13.27 -22.35
CA PHE A 536 -4.36 12.97 -21.70
C PHE A 536 -4.50 13.71 -20.36
N PRO A 537 -4.35 15.07 -20.35
CA PRO A 537 -4.33 15.83 -19.11
C PRO A 537 -5.61 15.71 -18.31
N GLU A 538 -6.78 15.56 -18.96
CA GLU A 538 -8.07 15.37 -18.28
C GLU A 538 -8.09 14.07 -17.47
N ILE A 539 -7.63 12.94 -18.05
CA ILE A 539 -7.57 11.65 -17.35
C ILE A 539 -6.63 11.71 -16.14
N MET A 540 -5.60 12.53 -16.21
CA MET A 540 -4.61 12.69 -15.15
C MET A 540 -5.03 13.73 -14.10
N ASP A 541 -6.08 14.51 -14.34
CA ASP A 541 -6.56 15.53 -13.42
C ASP A 541 -7.21 14.92 -12.18
N TYR A 542 -6.84 15.40 -11.00
CA TYR A 542 -7.39 14.94 -9.72
C TYR A 542 -8.87 15.25 -9.59
N ASN A 543 -9.29 16.45 -10.03
CA ASN A 543 -10.67 16.88 -9.96
C ASN A 543 -11.56 16.09 -10.91
N PHE A 544 -11.06 15.73 -12.08
CA PHE A 544 -11.78 14.87 -13.01
C PHE A 544 -12.06 13.50 -12.37
N THR A 545 -11.05 12.85 -11.81
CA THR A 545 -11.23 11.56 -11.14
C THR A 545 -12.21 11.65 -9.96
N ALA A 546 -12.12 12.70 -9.16
CA ALA A 546 -13.04 12.95 -8.06
C ALA A 546 -14.47 13.25 -8.56
N LYS A 547 -14.62 13.95 -9.69
CA LYS A 547 -15.92 14.20 -10.31
C LYS A 547 -16.55 12.89 -10.76
N VAL A 548 -15.85 12.07 -11.50
CA VAL A 548 -16.35 10.77 -11.98
C VAL A 548 -16.80 9.86 -10.82
N GLU A 549 -16.09 9.88 -9.69
CA GLU A 549 -16.54 9.12 -8.51
C GLU A 549 -17.83 9.69 -7.91
N ARG A 550 -18.05 11.00 -7.97
CA ARG A 550 -19.34 11.61 -7.58
C ARG A 550 -20.46 11.31 -8.57
N ASP A 551 -20.16 11.37 -9.88
CA ASP A 551 -21.14 11.03 -10.92
C ASP A 551 -21.63 9.57 -10.71
N PHE A 552 -20.76 8.64 -10.33
CA PHE A 552 -21.18 7.28 -9.95
C PHE A 552 -22.04 7.24 -8.67
N ASP A 553 -21.81 8.15 -7.72
CA ASP A 553 -22.68 8.28 -6.54
C ASP A 553 -24.05 8.84 -6.94
N GLU A 554 -24.11 9.82 -7.84
CA GLU A 554 -25.37 10.39 -8.37
C GLU A 554 -26.16 9.37 -9.20
N ILE A 555 -25.48 8.52 -9.98
CA ILE A 555 -26.12 7.38 -10.67
C ILE A 555 -26.72 6.41 -9.65
N ALA A 556 -25.98 6.09 -8.58
CA ALA A 556 -26.46 5.19 -7.53
C ALA A 556 -27.69 5.74 -6.77
N GLU A 557 -27.83 7.06 -6.71
CA GLU A 557 -29.00 7.76 -6.15
C GLU A 557 -30.15 7.94 -7.18
N GLY A 558 -29.93 7.52 -8.43
CA GLY A 558 -30.94 7.66 -9.50
C GLY A 558 -31.13 9.09 -10.02
N LYS A 559 -30.12 9.95 -9.80
CA LYS A 559 -30.14 11.37 -10.24
C LYS A 559 -29.59 11.56 -11.65
N GLU A 560 -28.79 10.61 -12.14
CA GLU A 560 -28.11 10.67 -13.43
C GLU A 560 -28.25 9.35 -14.20
N GLU A 561 -28.44 9.47 -15.52
CA GLU A 561 -28.43 8.32 -16.43
C GLU A 561 -27.01 7.98 -16.85
N TRP A 562 -26.55 6.79 -16.48
CA TRP A 562 -25.18 6.39 -16.65
C TRP A 562 -24.67 6.34 -18.11
N LYS A 563 -25.56 6.06 -19.07
CA LYS A 563 -25.21 6.03 -20.48
C LYS A 563 -24.90 7.41 -21.05
N ASP A 564 -25.61 8.43 -20.60
CA ASP A 564 -25.36 9.82 -21.02
C ASP A 564 -23.96 10.27 -20.56
N SER A 565 -23.60 9.96 -19.31
CA SER A 565 -22.26 10.21 -18.80
C SER A 565 -21.17 9.49 -19.62
N MET A 566 -21.44 8.27 -20.09
CA MET A 566 -20.49 7.53 -20.94
C MET A 566 -20.33 8.16 -22.33
N HIS A 567 -21.43 8.63 -22.94
CA HIS A 567 -21.40 9.38 -24.19
C HIS A 567 -20.55 10.65 -24.07
N ASP A 568 -20.87 11.48 -23.08
CA ASP A 568 -20.15 12.74 -22.83
C ASP A 568 -18.65 12.54 -22.61
N PHE A 569 -18.28 11.47 -21.90
CA PHE A 569 -16.88 11.13 -21.70
C PHE A 569 -16.22 10.65 -23.01
N TYR A 570 -16.84 9.70 -23.71
CA TYR A 570 -16.27 9.05 -24.88
C TYR A 570 -16.06 10.02 -26.03
N ASP A 571 -17.00 10.92 -26.27
CA ASP A 571 -16.94 11.92 -27.34
C ASP A 571 -15.75 12.89 -27.20
N ARG A 572 -15.31 13.16 -25.97
CA ARG A 572 -14.11 13.96 -25.70
C ARG A 572 -12.84 13.13 -25.71
N PHE A 573 -12.92 11.89 -25.26
CA PHE A 573 -11.76 11.03 -25.03
C PHE A 573 -11.23 10.36 -26.30
N GLU A 574 -12.12 9.82 -27.15
CA GLU A 574 -11.72 9.07 -28.35
C GLU A 574 -10.92 9.89 -29.36
N PRO A 575 -11.27 11.16 -29.66
CA PRO A 575 -10.45 11.97 -30.58
C PRO A 575 -9.01 12.15 -30.10
N LEU A 576 -8.78 12.31 -28.79
CA LEU A 576 -7.43 12.40 -28.22
C LEU A 576 -6.64 11.09 -28.38
N VAL A 577 -7.34 9.95 -28.24
CA VAL A 577 -6.72 8.63 -28.45
C VAL A 577 -6.30 8.47 -29.92
N GLU A 578 -7.17 8.80 -30.86
CA GLU A 578 -6.90 8.70 -32.29
C GLU A 578 -5.77 9.63 -32.72
N GLU A 579 -5.80 10.89 -32.30
CA GLU A 579 -4.74 11.86 -32.56
C GLU A 579 -3.39 11.36 -32.03
N THR A 580 -3.35 10.94 -30.77
CA THR A 580 -2.12 10.44 -30.15
C THR A 580 -1.61 9.18 -30.84
N MET A 581 -2.49 8.28 -31.29
CA MET A 581 -2.11 7.10 -32.05
C MET A 581 -1.49 7.43 -33.41
N GLN A 582 -1.89 8.54 -34.07
CA GLN A 582 -1.38 8.96 -35.38
C GLN A 582 -0.05 9.71 -35.30
N LEU A 583 0.35 10.25 -34.14
CA LEU A 583 1.64 10.91 -33.98
C LEU A 583 2.76 9.99 -34.51
N LYS A 584 3.61 10.51 -35.42
CA LYS A 584 4.71 9.73 -36.02
C LYS A 584 5.89 9.53 -35.07
N GLU A 585 6.05 10.43 -34.13
CA GLU A 585 7.15 10.37 -33.19
C GLU A 585 6.89 9.31 -32.10
N LYS A 586 7.85 8.41 -31.92
CA LYS A 586 7.96 7.69 -30.66
C LYS A 586 8.35 8.71 -29.62
N HIS A 587 7.57 8.80 -28.57
CA HIS A 587 7.83 9.77 -27.50
C HIS A 587 9.22 9.47 -26.91
N LYS A 588 10.17 10.39 -27.07
CA LYS A 588 11.54 10.28 -26.52
C LYS A 588 11.57 10.58 -25.02
N VAL A 589 10.43 10.44 -24.32
CA VAL A 589 10.35 10.65 -22.89
C VAL A 589 11.20 9.59 -22.20
N GLY A 590 12.05 10.03 -21.30
CA GLY A 590 13.01 9.17 -20.63
C GLY A 590 14.30 8.92 -21.42
N GLU A 591 14.57 9.68 -22.50
CA GLU A 591 15.89 9.71 -23.14
C GLU A 591 16.67 10.92 -22.62
N ARG A 592 17.74 10.68 -21.89
CA ARG A 592 18.64 11.71 -21.36
C ARG A 592 20.00 11.59 -22.03
N LEU A 593 20.45 12.66 -22.67
CA LEU A 593 21.82 12.76 -23.17
C LEU A 593 22.76 12.92 -21.98
N LEU A 594 23.66 11.95 -21.79
CA LEU A 594 24.67 11.95 -20.73
C LEU A 594 25.93 12.69 -21.12
N GLY A 595 26.25 12.69 -22.42
CA GLY A 595 27.45 13.30 -22.96
C GLY A 595 27.94 12.56 -24.21
N THR A 596 29.24 12.60 -24.44
CA THR A 596 29.91 11.95 -25.58
C THR A 596 30.91 10.91 -25.09
N ASP A 597 30.89 9.72 -25.67
CA ASP A 597 31.90 8.70 -25.40
C ASP A 597 33.27 9.16 -25.86
N PRO A 598 34.26 9.29 -24.95
CA PRO A 598 35.58 9.79 -25.30
C PRO A 598 36.38 8.85 -26.24
N LYS A 599 35.97 7.57 -26.37
CA LYS A 599 36.62 6.61 -27.25
C LYS A 599 36.14 6.68 -28.69
N THR A 600 34.84 6.86 -28.88
CA THR A 600 34.22 6.79 -30.20
C THR A 600 33.74 8.13 -30.72
N GLY A 601 33.68 9.18 -29.88
CA GLY A 601 33.11 10.48 -30.22
C GLY A 601 31.59 10.48 -30.39
N ARG A 602 30.89 9.36 -30.06
CA ARG A 602 29.46 9.19 -30.27
C ARG A 602 28.68 9.60 -29.02
N GLN A 603 27.48 10.08 -29.22
CA GLN A 603 26.60 10.49 -28.11
C GLN A 603 26.17 9.28 -27.25
N VAL A 604 26.09 9.50 -25.94
CA VAL A 604 25.68 8.51 -24.94
C VAL A 604 24.34 8.93 -24.34
N PHE A 605 23.36 8.05 -24.43
CA PHE A 605 22.01 8.27 -23.94
C PHE A 605 21.63 7.25 -22.87
N ALA A 606 21.00 7.73 -21.82
CA ALA A 606 20.23 6.86 -20.90
C ALA A 606 18.78 6.88 -21.35
N LYS A 607 18.15 5.70 -21.57
CA LYS A 607 16.77 5.62 -22.06
C LYS A 607 16.07 4.32 -21.68
N ILE A 608 14.75 4.29 -21.84
CA ILE A 608 13.97 3.07 -21.67
C ILE A 608 13.97 2.26 -22.94
N GLY A 609 14.64 1.11 -22.90
CA GLY A 609 14.64 0.12 -23.97
C GLY A 609 13.48 -0.90 -23.83
N ARG A 610 13.40 -1.83 -24.81
CA ARG A 610 12.36 -2.87 -24.83
C ARG A 610 12.30 -3.73 -23.55
N TYR A 611 13.43 -3.91 -22.88
CA TYR A 611 13.56 -4.78 -21.71
C TYR A 611 13.84 -4.03 -20.40
N GLY A 612 13.71 -2.71 -20.38
CA GLY A 612 13.97 -1.85 -19.23
C GLY A 612 14.97 -0.73 -19.52
N PRO A 613 15.46 -0.01 -18.50
CA PRO A 613 16.43 1.07 -18.65
C PRO A 613 17.73 0.57 -19.26
N VAL A 614 18.21 1.30 -20.29
CA VAL A 614 19.46 0.98 -21.02
C VAL A 614 20.25 2.23 -21.28
N ILE A 615 21.57 2.06 -21.39
CA ILE A 615 22.46 3.06 -21.97
C ILE A 615 22.68 2.73 -23.44
N GLN A 616 22.63 3.75 -24.28
CA GLN A 616 22.91 3.64 -25.70
C GLN A 616 24.09 4.53 -26.09
N ILE A 617 25.06 3.99 -26.83
CA ILE A 617 26.10 4.77 -27.49
C ILE A 617 25.80 4.85 -28.97
N GLY A 618 25.72 6.06 -29.49
CA GLY A 618 25.40 6.36 -30.87
C GLY A 618 23.90 6.36 -31.18
N THR A 619 23.55 6.78 -32.37
CA THR A 619 22.17 6.89 -32.89
C THR A 619 21.98 5.96 -34.10
N VAL A 620 20.75 5.85 -34.57
CA VAL A 620 20.45 5.09 -35.81
C VAL A 620 20.93 5.79 -37.06
N ASP A 621 21.28 7.07 -36.95
CA ASP A 621 21.78 7.90 -38.05
C ASP A 621 23.32 7.85 -38.15
N ASP A 622 24.01 7.22 -37.20
CA ASP A 622 25.45 7.00 -37.22
C ASP A 622 25.81 5.90 -38.23
N GLU A 623 27.03 5.93 -38.81
CA GLU A 623 27.53 4.90 -39.71
C GLU A 623 27.59 3.53 -39.07
N GLU A 624 27.90 3.46 -37.77
CA GLU A 624 27.90 2.27 -36.98
C GLU A 624 26.59 2.08 -36.20
N LYS A 625 26.16 0.83 -36.07
CA LYS A 625 24.95 0.52 -35.25
C LYS A 625 25.13 0.96 -33.80
N PRO A 626 24.04 1.48 -33.18
CA PRO A 626 24.08 1.81 -31.77
C PRO A 626 24.43 0.62 -30.88
N LEU A 627 25.25 0.87 -29.88
CA LEU A 627 25.58 -0.10 -28.82
C LEU A 627 24.60 0.09 -27.66
N PHE A 628 24.25 -1.01 -26.96
CA PHE A 628 23.34 -0.99 -25.84
C PHE A 628 23.90 -1.77 -24.65
N ALA A 629 23.84 -1.17 -23.45
CA ALA A 629 24.14 -1.81 -22.19
C ALA A 629 22.94 -1.71 -21.24
N GLN A 630 22.64 -2.82 -20.52
CA GLN A 630 21.57 -2.84 -19.53
C GLN A 630 22.03 -2.14 -18.26
N MET A 631 21.21 -1.28 -17.68
CA MET A 631 21.49 -0.66 -16.38
C MET A 631 21.38 -1.68 -15.25
N LYS A 632 22.15 -1.48 -14.17
CA LYS A 632 22.10 -2.31 -12.96
C LYS A 632 20.78 -2.06 -12.20
N LYS A 633 20.30 -3.08 -11.50
CA LYS A 633 19.13 -2.90 -10.61
C LYS A 633 19.46 -1.86 -9.54
N GLY A 634 18.62 -0.85 -9.42
CA GLY A 634 18.80 0.25 -8.47
C GLY A 634 19.51 1.50 -9.04
N GLN A 635 20.01 1.47 -10.27
CA GLN A 635 20.40 2.68 -10.98
C GLN A 635 19.18 3.35 -11.59
N SER A 636 19.12 4.68 -11.51
CA SER A 636 18.06 5.51 -12.08
C SER A 636 18.52 6.18 -13.37
N LEU A 637 17.62 6.32 -14.35
CA LEU A 637 17.87 7.11 -15.56
C LEU A 637 18.15 8.59 -15.23
N ALA A 638 17.56 9.09 -14.14
CA ALA A 638 17.73 10.47 -13.71
C ALA A 638 19.14 10.75 -13.16
N ASP A 639 19.72 9.80 -12.43
CA ASP A 639 20.93 10.04 -11.63
C ASP A 639 22.21 9.51 -12.25
N ILE A 640 22.13 8.54 -13.19
CA ILE A 640 23.31 7.89 -13.78
C ILE A 640 24.24 8.93 -14.46
N THR A 641 25.53 8.89 -14.13
CA THR A 641 26.54 9.76 -14.74
C THR A 641 27.07 9.15 -16.05
N LEU A 642 27.78 9.97 -16.85
CA LEU A 642 28.43 9.49 -18.08
C LEU A 642 29.47 8.41 -17.79
N GLU A 643 30.25 8.57 -16.73
CA GLU A 643 31.29 7.63 -16.31
C GLU A 643 30.68 6.28 -15.94
N GLU A 644 29.66 6.27 -15.08
CA GLU A 644 28.93 5.06 -14.69
C GLU A 644 28.27 4.38 -15.89
N ALA A 645 27.73 5.16 -16.82
CA ALA A 645 27.11 4.66 -18.03
C ALA A 645 28.12 3.97 -18.95
N LEU A 646 29.31 4.54 -19.12
CA LEU A 646 30.39 3.97 -19.94
C LEU A 646 30.97 2.68 -19.31
N GLU A 647 31.01 2.59 -17.98
CA GLU A 647 31.44 1.37 -17.28
C GLU A 647 30.55 0.16 -17.61
N LEU A 648 29.28 0.36 -17.89
CA LEU A 648 28.35 -0.73 -18.24
C LEU A 648 28.72 -1.43 -19.56
N PHE A 649 29.43 -0.74 -20.45
CA PHE A 649 29.92 -1.31 -21.71
C PHE A 649 31.21 -2.13 -21.55
N ALA A 650 31.83 -2.12 -20.37
CA ALA A 650 32.89 -3.08 -20.04
C ALA A 650 32.37 -4.50 -19.86
N LEU A 651 31.06 -4.70 -19.84
CA LEU A 651 30.40 -6.00 -19.75
C LEU A 651 29.69 -6.35 -21.09
N PRO A 652 29.65 -7.65 -21.50
CA PRO A 652 30.21 -8.80 -20.79
C PRO A 652 31.73 -8.86 -20.91
N ARG A 653 32.43 -9.27 -19.82
CA ARG A 653 33.87 -9.49 -19.81
C ARG A 653 34.21 -10.96 -19.55
N GLU A 654 35.24 -11.45 -20.20
CA GLU A 654 35.78 -12.77 -19.96
C GLU A 654 36.76 -12.73 -18.76
N LEU A 655 36.60 -13.70 -17.86
CA LEU A 655 37.43 -13.82 -16.66
C LEU A 655 38.57 -14.82 -16.84
N GLY A 656 38.48 -15.71 -17.81
CA GLY A 656 39.36 -16.83 -18.06
C GLY A 656 38.62 -18.16 -18.14
N ASP A 657 39.37 -19.26 -18.12
CA ASP A 657 38.80 -20.60 -18.24
C ASP A 657 38.73 -21.30 -16.89
N TYR A 658 37.66 -22.07 -16.66
CA TYR A 658 37.53 -22.98 -15.55
C TYR A 658 37.15 -24.37 -16.05
N LYS A 659 38.02 -25.37 -15.78
CA LYS A 659 37.87 -26.75 -16.22
C LYS A 659 37.62 -26.91 -17.74
N GLY A 660 38.27 -26.08 -18.55
CA GLY A 660 38.19 -26.13 -20.01
C GLY A 660 36.98 -25.42 -20.62
N GLU A 661 36.21 -24.70 -19.83
CA GLU A 661 35.08 -23.91 -20.29
C GLU A 661 35.26 -22.42 -19.92
N PRO A 662 34.95 -21.49 -20.83
CA PRO A 662 35.11 -20.06 -20.57
C PRO A 662 34.14 -19.56 -19.52
N VAL A 663 34.62 -18.70 -18.64
CA VAL A 663 33.86 -18.00 -17.63
C VAL A 663 33.72 -16.54 -18.04
N SER A 664 32.51 -16.05 -18.16
CA SER A 664 32.25 -14.65 -18.46
C SER A 664 31.20 -14.05 -17.51
N VAL A 665 31.29 -12.74 -17.32
CA VAL A 665 30.39 -11.98 -16.46
C VAL A 665 29.60 -10.97 -17.30
N GLY A 666 28.32 -10.84 -17.02
CA GLY A 666 27.46 -9.90 -17.71
C GLY A 666 26.27 -9.46 -16.84
N ILE A 667 25.45 -8.59 -17.39
CA ILE A 667 24.19 -8.13 -16.80
C ILE A 667 23.04 -8.51 -17.73
N SER A 668 21.96 -9.03 -17.16
CA SER A 668 20.72 -9.34 -17.86
C SER A 668 19.52 -8.68 -17.19
N LYS A 669 18.34 -8.78 -17.79
CA LYS A 669 17.08 -8.32 -17.17
C LYS A 669 16.78 -8.95 -15.80
N PHE A 670 17.44 -10.05 -15.45
CA PHE A 670 17.32 -10.74 -14.16
C PHE A 670 18.43 -10.34 -13.17
N GLY A 671 19.32 -9.43 -13.56
CA GLY A 671 20.48 -8.98 -12.77
C GLY A 671 21.82 -9.48 -13.28
N PRO A 672 22.92 -9.19 -12.52
CA PRO A 672 24.26 -9.63 -12.84
C PRO A 672 24.38 -11.17 -12.78
N TYR A 673 25.19 -11.73 -13.68
CA TYR A 673 25.38 -13.18 -13.77
C TYR A 673 26.83 -13.56 -14.12
N VAL A 674 27.25 -14.73 -13.67
CA VAL A 674 28.38 -15.47 -14.21
C VAL A 674 27.83 -16.49 -15.21
N ARG A 675 28.37 -16.49 -16.42
CA ARG A 675 28.08 -17.50 -17.44
C ARG A 675 29.19 -18.54 -17.47
N TYR A 676 28.80 -19.81 -17.34
CA TYR A 676 29.69 -20.94 -17.37
C TYR A 676 28.97 -22.16 -17.95
N ALA A 677 29.56 -22.85 -18.93
CA ALA A 677 29.04 -24.09 -19.55
C ALA A 677 27.52 -23.99 -19.89
N LYS A 678 27.09 -22.92 -20.56
CA LYS A 678 25.67 -22.60 -20.92
C LYS A 678 24.75 -22.29 -19.73
N GLN A 679 25.23 -22.29 -18.51
CA GLN A 679 24.47 -21.89 -17.32
C GLN A 679 24.70 -20.41 -16.99
N TYR A 680 23.65 -19.78 -16.44
CA TYR A 680 23.67 -18.42 -15.93
C TYR A 680 23.48 -18.48 -14.40
N ILE A 681 24.48 -18.02 -13.66
CA ILE A 681 24.53 -18.09 -12.20
C ILE A 681 24.45 -16.66 -11.68
N SER A 682 23.44 -16.33 -10.88
CA SER A 682 23.27 -14.99 -10.33
C SER A 682 24.43 -14.61 -9.43
N ILE A 683 24.90 -13.39 -9.59
CA ILE A 683 25.93 -12.79 -8.71
C ILE A 683 25.20 -12.16 -7.53
N PRO A 684 25.52 -12.55 -6.27
CA PRO A 684 24.96 -11.91 -5.08
C PRO A 684 25.34 -10.42 -4.98
N GLU A 685 24.50 -9.61 -4.34
CA GLU A 685 24.65 -8.14 -4.23
C GLU A 685 25.98 -7.70 -3.57
N GLN A 686 26.61 -8.57 -2.80
CA GLN A 686 27.93 -8.31 -2.20
C GLN A 686 29.10 -8.26 -3.19
N PHE A 687 28.92 -8.73 -4.43
CA PHE A 687 29.93 -8.70 -5.48
C PHE A 687 29.52 -7.73 -6.59
N ASN A 688 30.46 -6.85 -6.97
CA ASN A 688 30.28 -6.00 -8.13
C ASN A 688 30.67 -6.77 -9.41
N PRO A 689 29.82 -6.87 -10.43
CA PRO A 689 30.12 -7.58 -11.68
C PRO A 689 31.30 -6.99 -12.47
N LEU A 690 31.65 -5.72 -12.21
CA LEU A 690 32.82 -5.08 -12.85
C LEU A 690 34.15 -5.55 -12.26
N ASP A 691 34.17 -5.94 -10.98
CA ASP A 691 35.38 -6.23 -10.24
C ASP A 691 35.51 -7.70 -9.83
N ILE A 692 34.45 -8.50 -9.94
CA ILE A 692 34.46 -9.92 -9.54
C ILE A 692 35.56 -10.67 -10.26
N THR A 693 36.37 -11.43 -9.52
CA THR A 693 37.48 -12.20 -10.06
C THR A 693 37.06 -13.59 -10.53
N LEU A 694 37.95 -14.28 -11.27
CA LEU A 694 37.73 -15.67 -11.68
C LEU A 694 37.53 -16.57 -10.45
N GLU A 695 38.37 -16.43 -9.43
CA GLU A 695 38.33 -17.24 -8.20
C GLU A 695 36.99 -17.09 -7.49
N GLN A 696 36.51 -15.85 -7.35
CA GLN A 696 35.18 -15.57 -6.76
C GLN A 696 34.03 -16.16 -7.60
N SER A 697 34.15 -16.08 -8.92
CA SER A 697 33.17 -16.67 -9.84
C SER A 697 33.19 -18.21 -9.77
N VAL A 698 34.33 -18.83 -9.62
CA VAL A 698 34.48 -20.29 -9.43
C VAL A 698 33.79 -20.76 -8.15
N VAL A 699 33.88 -19.98 -7.06
CA VAL A 699 33.14 -20.29 -5.81
C VAL A 699 31.64 -20.30 -6.07
N LEU A 700 31.10 -19.33 -6.80
CA LEU A 700 29.68 -19.28 -7.15
C LEU A 700 29.27 -20.47 -8.05
N ILE A 701 30.13 -20.82 -9.01
CA ILE A 701 29.92 -21.97 -9.90
C ILE A 701 29.87 -23.27 -9.10
N ASP A 702 30.83 -23.48 -8.20
CA ASP A 702 30.91 -24.70 -7.41
C ASP A 702 29.82 -24.79 -6.37
N GLN A 703 29.39 -23.69 -5.76
CA GLN A 703 28.22 -23.63 -4.91
C GLN A 703 26.95 -24.03 -5.68
N ARG A 704 26.78 -23.54 -6.89
CA ARG A 704 25.66 -23.91 -7.74
C ARG A 704 25.69 -25.38 -8.11
N ARG A 705 26.83 -25.93 -8.48
CA ARG A 705 27.02 -27.35 -8.76
C ARG A 705 26.70 -28.23 -7.55
N LEU A 706 27.10 -27.81 -6.35
CA LEU A 706 26.77 -28.52 -5.11
C LEU A 706 25.26 -28.49 -4.84
N GLN A 707 24.60 -27.36 -5.09
CA GLN A 707 23.15 -27.25 -4.98
C GLN A 707 22.43 -28.15 -6.01
N ASP A 708 22.90 -28.17 -7.26
CA ASP A 708 22.32 -29.01 -8.30
C ASP A 708 22.54 -30.50 -8.01
N LYS A 709 23.70 -30.89 -7.45
CA LYS A 709 23.95 -32.26 -6.95
C LYS A 709 23.05 -32.63 -5.77
N LYS A 710 22.82 -31.73 -4.81
CA LYS A 710 21.89 -31.95 -3.68
C LYS A 710 20.43 -32.00 -4.12
N LYS A 711 20.11 -31.34 -5.23
CA LYS A 711 18.79 -31.39 -5.84
C LYS A 711 18.51 -32.72 -6.52
N HIS A 712 19.52 -33.34 -7.09
CA HIS A 712 19.42 -34.61 -7.79
C HIS A 712 19.51 -35.78 -6.78
N VAL A 713 18.46 -36.58 -6.70
CA VAL A 713 18.39 -37.74 -5.79
C VAL A 713 18.72 -39.03 -6.52
N LYS A 714 18.10 -39.28 -7.69
CA LYS A 714 18.28 -40.50 -8.47
C LYS A 714 17.92 -40.28 -9.95
N SER A 715 18.68 -40.90 -10.86
CA SER A 715 18.33 -41.10 -12.27
C SER A 715 18.20 -42.58 -12.56
N PHE A 716 17.58 -42.90 -13.70
CA PHE A 716 17.30 -44.26 -14.12
C PHE A 716 17.94 -44.50 -15.49
N ASP A 717 18.65 -45.62 -15.62
CA ASP A 717 19.31 -46.01 -16.88
C ASP A 717 18.30 -46.42 -17.97
N GLU A 718 17.10 -46.81 -17.54
CA GLU A 718 16.00 -47.26 -18.45
C GLU A 718 15.37 -46.09 -19.18
N ASP A 719 15.31 -44.92 -18.62
CA ASP A 719 14.84 -43.67 -19.26
C ASP A 719 15.49 -42.46 -18.64
N SER A 720 16.39 -41.83 -19.38
CA SER A 720 17.16 -40.64 -18.91
C SER A 720 16.31 -39.37 -18.68
N GLU A 721 15.04 -39.36 -19.09
CA GLU A 721 14.10 -38.27 -18.83
C GLU A 721 13.37 -38.46 -17.49
N LEU A 722 13.57 -39.59 -16.80
CA LEU A 722 13.00 -39.86 -15.49
C LEU A 722 14.04 -39.59 -14.40
N GLU A 723 13.78 -38.63 -13.56
CA GLU A 723 14.67 -38.25 -12.45
C GLU A 723 13.87 -38.05 -11.17
N ILE A 724 14.49 -38.35 -10.03
CA ILE A 724 14.00 -37.96 -8.71
C ILE A 724 14.81 -36.76 -8.24
N LEU A 725 14.13 -35.67 -7.94
CA LEU A 725 14.71 -34.39 -7.55
C LEU A 725 14.19 -33.91 -6.22
N ASN A 726 15.03 -33.20 -5.45
CA ASN A 726 14.61 -32.50 -4.22
C ASN A 726 14.12 -31.09 -4.58
N GLY A 727 12.90 -30.77 -4.18
CA GLY A 727 12.31 -29.43 -4.29
C GLY A 727 12.10 -28.77 -2.93
N ILE A 728 11.71 -27.49 -2.93
CA ILE A 728 11.39 -26.72 -1.72
C ILE A 728 10.23 -27.31 -0.89
N TYR A 729 9.40 -28.15 -1.51
CA TYR A 729 8.27 -28.86 -0.85
C TYR A 729 8.55 -30.35 -0.63
N GLY A 730 9.82 -30.77 -0.79
CA GLY A 730 10.25 -32.14 -0.65
C GLY A 730 10.55 -32.82 -1.99
N PRO A 731 10.94 -34.12 -1.98
CA PRO A 731 11.31 -34.85 -3.17
C PRO A 731 10.13 -35.10 -4.13
N TYR A 732 10.40 -35.07 -5.42
CA TYR A 732 9.43 -35.27 -6.49
C TYR A 732 10.05 -35.99 -7.68
N ILE A 733 9.20 -36.63 -8.50
CA ILE A 733 9.61 -37.26 -9.75
C ILE A 733 9.46 -36.22 -10.86
N SER A 734 10.52 -36.01 -11.66
CA SER A 734 10.50 -35.21 -12.89
C SER A 734 10.49 -36.17 -14.08
N TYR A 735 9.49 -36.08 -14.94
CA TYR A 735 9.39 -36.93 -16.13
C TYR A 735 8.81 -36.14 -17.32
N LYS A 736 9.55 -36.09 -18.43
CA LYS A 736 9.15 -35.37 -19.64
C LYS A 736 8.68 -33.94 -19.41
N GLY A 737 9.40 -33.21 -18.54
CA GLY A 737 9.11 -31.83 -18.22
C GLY A 737 7.92 -31.61 -17.26
N THR A 738 7.34 -32.68 -16.72
CA THR A 738 6.24 -32.63 -15.75
C THR A 738 6.70 -33.17 -14.40
N ASN A 739 6.31 -32.49 -13.31
CA ASN A 739 6.67 -32.87 -11.94
C ASN A 739 5.52 -33.60 -11.25
N TYR A 740 5.84 -34.75 -10.63
CA TYR A 740 4.90 -35.60 -9.93
C TYR A 740 5.32 -35.72 -8.47
N LYS A 741 4.37 -35.55 -7.56
CA LYS A 741 4.64 -35.58 -6.11
C LYS A 741 4.79 -37.01 -5.63
N ILE A 742 5.86 -37.30 -4.87
CA ILE A 742 6.03 -38.58 -4.19
C ILE A 742 5.11 -38.61 -2.95
N PRO A 743 4.24 -39.63 -2.78
CA PRO A 743 3.40 -39.76 -1.58
C PRO A 743 4.22 -39.97 -0.30
N LYS A 744 3.81 -39.36 0.80
CA LYS A 744 4.52 -39.46 2.10
C LYS A 744 4.57 -40.86 2.71
N SER A 745 3.81 -41.80 2.20
CA SER A 745 3.71 -43.20 2.68
C SER A 745 4.60 -44.17 1.91
N THR A 746 5.43 -43.69 0.98
CA THR A 746 6.33 -44.51 0.19
C THR A 746 7.71 -44.61 0.81
N THR A 747 8.46 -45.68 0.42
CA THR A 747 9.88 -45.92 0.71
C THR A 747 10.72 -44.65 0.52
N GLU A 748 11.89 -44.58 1.11
CA GLU A 748 12.87 -43.50 0.89
C GLU A 748 12.97 -43.15 -0.61
N PRO A 749 12.87 -41.89 -1.02
CA PRO A 749 12.86 -41.49 -2.43
C PRO A 749 14.02 -42.01 -3.26
N ALA A 750 15.19 -42.18 -2.62
CA ALA A 750 16.39 -42.75 -3.25
C ALA A 750 16.26 -44.26 -3.56
N GLU A 751 15.36 -44.98 -2.89
CA GLU A 751 15.17 -46.43 -3.05
C GLU A 751 14.08 -46.78 -4.06
N LEU A 752 13.31 -45.81 -4.56
CA LEU A 752 12.27 -46.03 -5.55
C LEU A 752 12.85 -46.67 -6.83
N THR A 753 12.17 -47.72 -7.33
CA THR A 753 12.52 -48.34 -8.62
C THR A 753 11.87 -47.60 -9.79
N PHE A 754 12.33 -47.88 -11.00
CA PHE A 754 11.75 -47.32 -12.23
C PHE A 754 10.26 -47.60 -12.33
N GLU A 755 9.86 -48.87 -12.08
CA GLU A 755 8.46 -49.30 -12.17
C GLU A 755 7.59 -48.57 -11.11
N GLN A 756 8.10 -48.38 -9.89
CA GLN A 756 7.39 -47.65 -8.86
C GLN A 756 7.21 -46.17 -9.19
N CYS A 757 8.21 -45.56 -9.81
CA CYS A 757 8.08 -44.18 -10.30
C CYS A 757 7.05 -44.06 -11.41
N MET A 758 7.04 -45.00 -12.36
CA MET A 758 6.04 -45.04 -13.44
C MET A 758 4.63 -45.26 -12.91
N GLU A 759 4.46 -46.14 -11.92
CA GLU A 759 3.16 -46.35 -11.26
C GLU A 759 2.64 -45.07 -10.57
N ILE A 760 3.52 -44.31 -9.90
CA ILE A 760 3.18 -43.02 -9.27
C ILE A 760 2.76 -42.00 -10.33
N ILE A 761 3.47 -41.95 -11.46
CA ILE A 761 3.17 -41.08 -12.58
C ILE A 761 1.79 -41.43 -13.16
N GLU A 762 1.53 -42.71 -13.47
CA GLU A 762 0.24 -43.14 -14.02
C GLU A 762 -0.94 -42.87 -13.10
N LYS A 763 -0.79 -43.12 -11.79
CA LYS A 763 -1.83 -42.82 -10.79
C LYS A 763 -2.17 -41.32 -10.70
N GLN A 764 -1.19 -40.45 -10.94
CA GLN A 764 -1.39 -38.99 -10.92
C GLN A 764 -1.85 -38.46 -12.30
N ALA A 765 -1.41 -39.07 -13.42
CA ALA A 765 -1.87 -38.73 -14.74
C ALA A 765 -3.36 -39.07 -14.99
N LYS A 766 -3.88 -40.10 -14.32
CA LYS A 766 -5.30 -40.49 -14.37
C LYS A 766 -6.23 -39.63 -13.49
N LYS A 767 -5.70 -38.73 -12.64
CA LYS A 767 -6.50 -37.72 -11.94
C LYS A 767 -6.56 -36.46 -12.83
N PRO A 768 -7.75 -35.89 -13.13
CA PRO A 768 -7.83 -34.68 -13.92
C PRO A 768 -7.12 -33.55 -13.18
N SER A 769 -6.08 -33.02 -13.81
CA SER A 769 -5.19 -32.02 -13.22
C SER A 769 -5.89 -30.66 -13.11
N SER A 770 -6.07 -30.17 -11.89
CA SER A 770 -6.23 -28.75 -11.61
C SER A 770 -4.86 -28.05 -11.62
N ALA A 771 -4.14 -28.07 -12.72
CA ALA A 771 -2.85 -27.44 -12.85
C ALA A 771 -2.81 -26.46 -14.02
N LYS A 772 -2.54 -25.20 -13.68
CA LYS A 772 -2.29 -24.08 -14.59
C LYS A 772 -1.29 -24.46 -15.70
N LYS A 773 -1.74 -24.44 -16.95
CA LYS A 773 -0.87 -24.47 -18.12
C LYS A 773 0.02 -23.23 -18.12
N LYS A 774 1.33 -23.38 -17.87
CA LYS A 774 2.34 -22.40 -18.30
C LYS A 774 2.38 -22.42 -19.81
N LYS A 775 1.97 -21.34 -20.46
CA LYS A 775 2.17 -21.12 -21.88
C LYS A 775 3.66 -21.01 -22.18
N ASN A 776 4.20 -21.99 -22.89
CA ASN A 776 5.40 -21.81 -23.70
C ASN A 776 5.07 -20.86 -24.85
N THR A 777 5.58 -19.64 -24.80
CA THR A 777 5.70 -18.77 -25.96
C THR A 777 7.04 -19.03 -26.62
N LYS A 778 7.04 -19.91 -27.64
CA LYS A 778 8.02 -19.86 -28.73
C LYS A 778 7.46 -18.91 -29.80
N LYS A 779 8.24 -17.96 -30.17
CA LYS A 779 8.41 -17.01 -31.27
C LYS A 779 8.16 -15.57 -30.92
#